data_1dd8eef6903ea580e48711b54fe43285
#
_entry.id   1dd8eef6903ea580e48711b54fe43285
#
_cell.length_a   1.000
_cell.length_b   1.000
_cell.length_c   1.000
_cell.angle_alpha   90.00
_cell.angle_beta   90.00
_cell.angle_gamma   90.00
#
_symmetry.space_group_name_H-M   'P 1'
#
loop_
_entity.id
_entity.type
_entity.pdbx_description
1 polymer ?
#
loop_
_entity_poly.entity_id
_entity_poly.type
_entity_poly.pdbx_seq_one_letter_code
_entity_poly.pdbx_strand_id
1 'polypeptide(L)'
;MGQKVIIVGGVAGGASAAARLRRMDEQAEIIMLEKGPYISFANCGLPYYIGGTIAERSALLVQTPEGMNARFNVDVRVENEAISIDKEKKILQIRDIKNNRVYDESYDVLILSPGSTPLKPPIPGIDSPNIFSLWNIPDVDRIKSFVDNVKPKSVAVIGGGFIGLEMAENLHDLGMEVNVVEMADQVMAPVDFEMAQIVHKHMKTKKVGLYLGDGVKSFEYHNGNTKVTLQSGKTLNVDLVILSIGIRPQSELAKAAGLETNQRGGILVDEFMKTSDESIYAIGDAIEVTDFIGGGKTMIPLAGPANKQGRICADNVAGKKVPFKGSMGTSVAKVFDLTVSATGVNEKTLKREGKVYGKDYYTVLVHPNSHAGYYPGALPMTLKVIFDMNGKVLGAQNVGYDGVEKRIDVIATAIRFGATVYDLTELELAYAPPYSSAKDPVNMAGFVGENILTGMEKPYQWHEFKDMDPSFVVLDVREPMEREMGYIPNSINIPVDQLRSRMVELDKSKTYIVYCAVGIRGHAASRILVQNGFENIYNLIGGFNTYSTVLCQENNGMCEGALPQGDVHVSETGDVEQDASFQDAQDDANAQVIKVNACGLQCPGPIMQVHKAIEMMNPGNILDIKATDPGFVNDIGVWCEKTGNTLLESGKEDKAFFAKIRKGRKKPAQAPTAVKDDKTMIVFSGDLDKAIATLIIANGAASMGKKVTLFYTFWGLNILRRPEKVAVKKDLMSRMFSGMMPRGTKKLGLSKMNIMGMGPKMIRMVMKKHNVDSLEDLLKMAMENGVRMVACNMSMDLMGITQEELIDGIELGGVASMLGAAEDSNMSLFI
;
A
#
# COMPACT_ATOMS: atom_id res chain seq x y z
N MET A 1 -6.03 -45.39 33.05
CA MET A 1 -4.96 -44.73 32.27
C MET A 1 -5.62 -43.64 31.44
N GLY A 2 -5.00 -42.48 31.29
CA GLY A 2 -5.52 -41.44 30.39
C GLY A 2 -5.48 -41.92 28.92
N GLN A 3 -6.28 -41.28 28.06
CA GLN A 3 -6.31 -41.56 26.62
C GLN A 3 -4.94 -41.25 25.98
N LYS A 4 -4.44 -42.14 25.14
CA LYS A 4 -3.19 -41.95 24.40
C LYS A 4 -3.45 -41.28 23.04
N VAL A 5 -2.97 -40.04 22.86
CA VAL A 5 -3.20 -39.23 21.68
C VAL A 5 -1.89 -38.95 20.97
N ILE A 6 -1.77 -39.34 19.70
CA ILE A 6 -0.62 -38.98 18.86
C ILE A 6 -1.01 -37.89 17.90
N ILE A 7 -0.20 -36.85 17.78
CA ILE A 7 -0.37 -35.72 16.89
C ILE A 7 0.75 -35.72 15.87
N VAL A 8 0.45 -35.81 14.59
CA VAL A 8 1.41 -35.77 13.48
C VAL A 8 1.45 -34.36 12.91
N GLY A 9 2.57 -33.66 13.11
CA GLY A 9 2.80 -32.25 12.73
C GLY A 9 2.67 -31.29 13.90
N GLY A 10 3.74 -30.57 14.17
CA GLY A 10 3.92 -29.73 15.36
C GLY A 10 3.77 -28.23 15.15
N VAL A 11 3.19 -27.75 14.01
CA VAL A 11 3.05 -26.32 13.75
C VAL A 11 1.66 -25.83 14.18
N ALA A 12 0.98 -24.96 13.44
CA ALA A 12 -0.21 -24.22 13.88
C ALA A 12 -1.32 -25.11 14.45
N GLY A 13 -1.85 -26.03 13.64
CA GLY A 13 -2.98 -26.90 14.05
C GLY A 13 -2.59 -27.87 15.17
N GLY A 14 -1.49 -28.63 14.98
CA GLY A 14 -1.06 -29.66 15.91
C GLY A 14 -0.63 -29.10 17.27
N ALA A 15 0.15 -28.01 17.28
CA ALA A 15 0.56 -27.37 18.54
C ALA A 15 -0.66 -26.79 19.30
N SER A 16 -1.62 -26.22 18.59
CA SER A 16 -2.88 -25.73 19.18
C SER A 16 -3.73 -26.86 19.74
N ALA A 17 -3.81 -27.99 19.03
CA ALA A 17 -4.52 -29.18 19.49
C ALA A 17 -3.88 -29.76 20.74
N ALA A 18 -2.56 -29.95 20.76
CA ALA A 18 -1.83 -30.49 21.92
C ALA A 18 -2.02 -29.64 23.17
N ALA A 19 -1.77 -28.31 23.04
CA ALA A 19 -1.92 -27.40 24.17
C ALA A 19 -3.38 -27.27 24.66
N ARG A 20 -4.37 -27.41 23.76
CA ARG A 20 -5.80 -27.43 24.14
C ARG A 20 -6.19 -28.72 24.80
N LEU A 21 -5.77 -29.85 24.26
CA LEU A 21 -6.10 -31.17 24.77
C LEU A 21 -5.60 -31.33 26.21
N ARG A 22 -4.32 -30.94 26.49
CA ARG A 22 -3.80 -30.98 27.88
C ARG A 22 -4.66 -30.19 28.86
N ARG A 23 -5.17 -29.02 28.45
CA ARG A 23 -6.09 -28.23 29.30
C ARG A 23 -7.48 -28.85 29.47
N MET A 24 -7.81 -29.84 28.65
CA MET A 24 -9.09 -30.58 28.75
C MET A 24 -8.92 -31.88 29.54
N ASP A 25 -7.79 -32.53 29.43
CA ASP A 25 -7.46 -33.79 30.09
C ASP A 25 -6.01 -33.80 30.56
N GLU A 26 -5.81 -33.62 31.85
CA GLU A 26 -4.47 -33.65 32.49
C GLU A 26 -3.87 -35.05 32.52
N GLN A 27 -4.67 -36.11 32.39
CA GLN A 27 -4.21 -37.50 32.46
C GLN A 27 -3.91 -38.11 31.06
N ALA A 28 -4.23 -37.41 29.98
CA ALA A 28 -3.96 -37.88 28.63
C ALA A 28 -2.42 -38.06 28.40
N GLU A 29 -2.03 -39.13 27.75
CA GLU A 29 -0.69 -39.29 27.19
C GLU A 29 -0.65 -38.63 25.81
N ILE A 30 0.06 -37.51 25.67
CA ILE A 30 0.11 -36.73 24.42
C ILE A 30 1.49 -36.80 23.82
N ILE A 31 1.62 -37.41 22.63
CA ILE A 31 2.84 -37.48 21.84
C ILE A 31 2.66 -36.59 20.60
N MET A 32 3.63 -35.70 20.34
CA MET A 32 3.68 -34.87 19.15
C MET A 32 4.89 -35.27 18.31
N LEU A 33 4.65 -35.65 17.07
CA LEU A 33 5.67 -36.00 16.10
C LEU A 33 5.85 -34.88 15.09
N GLU A 34 7.10 -34.45 14.91
CA GLU A 34 7.46 -33.48 13.87
C GLU A 34 8.63 -34.03 13.04
N LYS A 35 8.42 -34.06 11.71
CA LYS A 35 9.44 -34.54 10.77
C LYS A 35 10.65 -33.62 10.72
N GLY A 36 10.44 -32.31 10.86
CA GLY A 36 11.49 -31.31 10.90
C GLY A 36 12.12 -31.14 12.28
N PRO A 37 13.18 -30.34 12.41
CA PRO A 37 13.85 -30.08 13.68
C PRO A 37 13.13 -29.06 14.57
N TYR A 38 12.06 -28.41 14.11
CA TYR A 38 11.37 -27.32 14.80
C TYR A 38 9.87 -27.50 14.83
N ILE A 39 9.25 -27.21 15.97
CA ILE A 39 7.80 -27.10 16.15
C ILE A 39 7.40 -25.62 16.25
N SER A 40 6.11 -25.33 16.05
CA SER A 40 5.48 -24.06 16.41
C SER A 40 6.29 -22.83 16.03
N PHE A 41 6.74 -22.74 14.79
CA PHE A 41 7.48 -21.59 14.29
C PHE A 41 6.55 -20.63 13.48
N ALA A 42 6.98 -19.37 13.36
CA ALA A 42 6.25 -18.32 12.68
C ALA A 42 6.46 -18.39 11.14
N ASN A 43 5.67 -19.22 10.43
CA ASN A 43 5.75 -19.34 8.97
C ASN A 43 5.63 -17.99 8.26
N CYS A 44 4.68 -17.16 8.69
CA CYS A 44 4.46 -15.82 8.11
C CYS A 44 5.59 -14.83 8.45
N GLY A 45 6.50 -15.17 9.37
CA GLY A 45 7.68 -14.36 9.70
C GLY A 45 8.91 -14.62 8.82
N LEU A 46 8.90 -15.72 8.05
CA LEU A 46 10.08 -16.16 7.31
C LEU A 46 10.55 -15.14 6.26
N PRO A 47 9.70 -14.54 5.42
CA PRO A 47 10.10 -13.49 4.49
C PRO A 47 10.72 -12.27 5.19
N TYR A 48 10.12 -11.85 6.31
CA TYR A 48 10.56 -10.67 7.07
C TYR A 48 11.89 -10.87 7.81
N TYR A 49 12.23 -12.12 8.13
CA TYR A 49 13.57 -12.46 8.62
C TYR A 49 14.61 -12.40 7.51
N ILE A 50 14.29 -12.88 6.31
CA ILE A 50 15.18 -12.76 5.14
C ILE A 50 15.46 -11.29 4.86
N GLY A 51 14.42 -10.44 4.84
CA GLY A 51 14.52 -9.00 4.62
C GLY A 51 15.16 -8.22 5.76
N GLY A 52 15.36 -8.82 6.95
CA GLY A 52 15.97 -8.18 8.11
C GLY A 52 15.01 -7.36 8.99
N THR A 53 13.71 -7.28 8.64
CA THR A 53 12.69 -6.66 9.51
C THR A 53 12.56 -7.41 10.86
N ILE A 54 12.59 -8.75 10.81
CA ILE A 54 12.79 -9.58 11.99
C ILE A 54 14.30 -9.83 12.09
N ALA A 55 14.96 -9.18 13.04
CA ALA A 55 16.41 -9.24 13.17
C ALA A 55 16.91 -10.58 13.75
N GLU A 56 16.21 -11.13 14.73
CA GLU A 56 16.63 -12.29 15.49
C GLU A 56 15.95 -13.56 15.00
N ARG A 57 16.74 -14.55 14.55
CA ARG A 57 16.25 -15.86 14.13
C ARG A 57 15.41 -16.57 15.19
N SER A 58 15.80 -16.43 16.47
CA SER A 58 15.09 -17.02 17.59
C SER A 58 13.66 -16.51 17.76
N ALA A 59 13.36 -15.30 17.27
CA ALA A 59 12.00 -14.74 17.28
C ALA A 59 11.04 -15.52 16.37
N LEU A 60 11.55 -16.28 15.41
CA LEU A 60 10.73 -17.17 14.58
C LEU A 60 10.26 -18.42 15.33
N LEU A 61 10.94 -18.81 16.40
CA LEU A 61 10.62 -20.02 17.17
C LEU A 61 9.63 -19.67 18.29
N VAL A 62 8.34 -19.81 18.01
CA VAL A 62 7.27 -19.45 18.94
C VAL A 62 7.25 -20.37 20.16
N GLN A 63 7.60 -21.64 19.98
CA GLN A 63 7.69 -22.64 21.06
C GLN A 63 8.77 -23.66 20.76
N THR A 64 9.40 -24.21 21.81
CA THR A 64 10.39 -25.29 21.71
C THR A 64 9.84 -26.61 22.25
N PRO A 65 10.43 -27.76 21.88
CA PRO A 65 10.06 -29.05 22.44
C PRO A 65 10.10 -29.07 23.98
N GLU A 66 11.18 -28.51 24.57
CA GLU A 66 11.35 -28.43 26.02
C GLU A 66 10.29 -27.55 26.68
N GLY A 67 9.98 -26.39 26.07
CA GLY A 67 8.96 -25.47 26.54
C GLY A 67 7.56 -26.09 26.46
N MET A 68 7.28 -26.86 25.40
CA MET A 68 6.01 -27.56 25.21
C MET A 68 5.86 -28.69 26.23
N ASN A 69 6.94 -29.44 26.47
CA ASN A 69 6.97 -30.47 27.51
C ASN A 69 6.78 -29.85 28.90
N ALA A 70 7.59 -28.87 29.26
CA ALA A 70 7.57 -28.28 30.62
C ALA A 70 6.21 -27.63 30.95
N ARG A 71 5.57 -26.99 29.98
CA ARG A 71 4.30 -26.28 30.23
C ARG A 71 3.06 -27.15 30.07
N PHE A 72 3.07 -28.07 29.11
CA PHE A 72 1.91 -28.84 28.71
C PHE A 72 2.09 -30.36 28.88
N ASN A 73 3.21 -30.82 29.40
CA ASN A 73 3.51 -32.24 29.57
C ASN A 73 3.22 -33.05 28.29
N VAL A 74 3.71 -32.56 27.14
CA VAL A 74 3.60 -33.19 25.83
C VAL A 74 4.96 -33.81 25.49
N ASP A 75 4.99 -35.12 25.14
CA ASP A 75 6.16 -35.77 24.59
C ASP A 75 6.38 -35.34 23.14
N VAL A 76 7.31 -34.37 22.92
CA VAL A 76 7.58 -33.81 21.61
C VAL A 76 8.79 -34.50 21.00
N ARG A 77 8.58 -35.18 19.88
CA ARG A 77 9.63 -35.91 19.15
C ARG A 77 9.87 -35.20 17.81
N VAL A 78 10.87 -34.37 17.71
CA VAL A 78 11.35 -33.77 16.47
C VAL A 78 12.23 -34.72 15.70
N GLU A 79 12.36 -34.52 14.36
CA GLU A 79 13.06 -35.43 13.44
C GLU A 79 12.49 -36.87 13.48
N ASN A 80 11.19 -36.99 13.76
CA ASN A 80 10.44 -38.21 13.84
C ASN A 80 9.28 -38.20 12.80
N GLU A 81 9.44 -38.98 11.73
CA GLU A 81 8.50 -39.05 10.62
C GLU A 81 7.50 -40.17 10.80
N ALA A 82 6.22 -39.88 10.81
CA ALA A 82 5.16 -40.92 10.69
C ALA A 82 5.16 -41.48 9.26
N ILE A 83 5.42 -42.79 9.11
CA ILE A 83 5.60 -43.39 7.79
C ILE A 83 4.47 -44.33 7.37
N SER A 84 3.75 -44.95 8.33
CA SER A 84 2.55 -45.75 8.03
C SER A 84 1.59 -45.82 9.22
N ILE A 85 0.29 -46.00 8.92
CA ILE A 85 -0.79 -46.16 9.89
C ILE A 85 -1.45 -47.51 9.68
N ASP A 86 -1.42 -48.38 10.69
CA ASP A 86 -2.26 -49.60 10.76
C ASP A 86 -3.52 -49.25 11.60
N LYS A 87 -4.62 -48.99 10.90
CA LYS A 87 -5.90 -48.53 11.52
C LYS A 87 -6.51 -49.66 12.38
N GLU A 88 -6.40 -50.90 11.94
CA GLU A 88 -7.02 -52.04 12.65
C GLU A 88 -6.35 -52.28 13.99
N LYS A 89 -5.02 -52.20 14.05
CA LYS A 89 -4.28 -52.38 15.28
C LYS A 89 -4.08 -51.09 16.07
N LYS A 90 -4.43 -49.93 15.48
CA LYS A 90 -4.15 -48.56 16.01
C LYS A 90 -2.65 -48.37 16.32
N ILE A 91 -1.83 -48.71 15.36
CA ILE A 91 -0.37 -48.58 15.42
C ILE A 91 0.10 -47.59 14.38
N LEU A 92 0.94 -46.64 14.80
CA LEU A 92 1.66 -45.73 13.95
C LEU A 92 3.10 -46.16 13.88
N GLN A 93 3.61 -46.36 12.67
CA GLN A 93 5.03 -46.64 12.44
C GLN A 93 5.78 -45.33 12.24
N ILE A 94 6.88 -45.16 12.96
CA ILE A 94 7.63 -43.92 13.05
C ILE A 94 9.08 -44.16 12.69
N ARG A 95 9.65 -43.28 11.84
CA ARG A 95 11.06 -43.23 11.55
C ARG A 95 11.73 -42.15 12.36
N ASP A 96 12.62 -42.50 13.27
CA ASP A 96 13.58 -41.58 13.89
C ASP A 96 14.68 -41.34 12.85
N ILE A 97 14.63 -40.10 12.26
CA ILE A 97 15.49 -39.70 11.14
C ILE A 97 16.94 -39.59 11.64
N LYS A 98 17.14 -39.06 12.82
CA LYS A 98 18.46 -38.81 13.41
C LYS A 98 19.22 -40.14 13.67
N ASN A 99 18.54 -41.14 14.22
CA ASN A 99 19.11 -42.41 14.58
C ASN A 99 18.90 -43.48 13.50
N ASN A 100 18.26 -43.15 12.38
CA ASN A 100 17.89 -44.05 11.32
C ASN A 100 17.20 -45.35 11.83
N ARG A 101 16.31 -45.24 12.81
CA ARG A 101 15.60 -46.31 13.46
C ARG A 101 14.09 -46.21 13.17
N VAL A 102 13.44 -47.34 12.90
CA VAL A 102 11.99 -47.45 12.78
C VAL A 102 11.44 -48.09 14.05
N TYR A 103 10.35 -47.57 14.59
CA TYR A 103 9.66 -48.11 15.76
C TYR A 103 8.14 -47.90 15.64
N ASP A 104 7.41 -48.68 16.38
CA ASP A 104 5.94 -48.63 16.41
C ASP A 104 5.45 -47.92 17.67
N GLU A 105 4.37 -47.17 17.55
CA GLU A 105 3.71 -46.48 18.65
C GLU A 105 2.18 -46.71 18.57
N SER A 106 1.57 -47.20 19.63
CA SER A 106 0.11 -47.38 19.70
C SER A 106 -0.61 -46.07 20.05
N TYR A 107 -1.84 -45.92 19.61
CA TYR A 107 -2.67 -44.77 19.92
C TYR A 107 -4.12 -45.18 20.20
N ASP A 108 -4.81 -44.39 21.04
CA ASP A 108 -6.26 -44.41 21.14
C ASP A 108 -6.90 -43.50 20.12
N VAL A 109 -6.28 -42.29 19.92
CA VAL A 109 -6.67 -41.27 18.95
C VAL A 109 -5.41 -40.79 18.19
N LEU A 110 -5.57 -40.58 16.89
CA LEU A 110 -4.55 -39.97 16.02
C LEU A 110 -5.07 -38.68 15.44
N ILE A 111 -4.29 -37.61 15.55
CA ILE A 111 -4.58 -36.30 14.92
C ILE A 111 -3.57 -36.04 13.82
N LEU A 112 -4.03 -35.96 12.58
CA LEU A 112 -3.22 -35.64 11.42
C LEU A 112 -3.21 -34.13 11.17
N SER A 113 -2.07 -33.48 11.36
CA SER A 113 -1.83 -32.06 11.06
C SER A 113 -0.56 -31.88 10.22
N PRO A 114 -0.40 -32.64 9.10
CA PRO A 114 0.86 -32.68 8.36
C PRO A 114 1.10 -31.39 7.54
N GLY A 115 0.09 -30.54 7.40
CA GLY A 115 0.15 -29.30 6.64
C GLY A 115 0.21 -29.51 5.14
N SER A 116 0.93 -28.62 4.46
CA SER A 116 1.13 -28.61 3.02
C SER A 116 2.62 -28.56 2.67
N THR A 117 2.94 -28.61 1.40
CA THR A 117 4.33 -28.51 0.90
C THR A 117 4.33 -27.69 -0.40
N PRO A 118 5.39 -26.92 -0.70
CA PRO A 118 5.51 -26.19 -1.96
C PRO A 118 5.40 -27.10 -3.18
N LEU A 119 4.71 -26.63 -4.19
CA LEU A 119 4.69 -27.29 -5.50
C LEU A 119 6.04 -27.16 -6.19
N LYS A 120 6.55 -28.24 -6.72
CA LYS A 120 7.76 -28.31 -7.54
C LYS A 120 7.48 -29.11 -8.81
N PRO A 121 6.92 -28.49 -9.86
CA PRO A 121 6.61 -29.14 -11.11
C PRO A 121 7.90 -29.52 -11.86
N PRO A 122 7.85 -30.46 -12.80
CA PRO A 122 9.02 -30.94 -13.53
C PRO A 122 9.46 -29.97 -14.64
N ILE A 123 9.81 -28.71 -14.23
CA ILE A 123 10.36 -27.72 -15.14
C ILE A 123 11.88 -28.00 -15.33
N PRO A 124 12.40 -28.05 -16.56
CA PRO A 124 13.81 -28.23 -16.81
C PRO A 124 14.67 -27.22 -16.05
N GLY A 125 15.68 -27.67 -15.30
CA GLY A 125 16.61 -26.85 -14.54
C GLY A 125 16.12 -26.36 -13.19
N ILE A 126 14.94 -26.78 -12.70
CA ILE A 126 14.35 -26.32 -11.43
C ILE A 126 15.16 -26.70 -10.18
N ASP A 127 16.09 -27.63 -10.30
CA ASP A 127 16.99 -28.08 -9.21
C ASP A 127 18.32 -27.30 -9.16
N SER A 128 18.43 -26.18 -9.88
CA SER A 128 19.64 -25.34 -9.89
C SER A 128 19.94 -24.79 -8.48
N PRO A 129 21.23 -24.59 -8.13
CA PRO A 129 21.66 -24.32 -6.76
C PRO A 129 21.22 -22.95 -6.20
N ASN A 130 20.82 -22.01 -7.05
CA ASN A 130 20.32 -20.68 -6.69
C ASN A 130 18.78 -20.57 -6.82
N ILE A 131 18.07 -21.71 -6.91
CA ILE A 131 16.60 -21.77 -6.92
C ILE A 131 16.11 -22.31 -5.58
N PHE A 132 15.27 -21.56 -4.90
CA PHE A 132 14.76 -21.90 -3.57
C PHE A 132 13.24 -21.81 -3.50
N SER A 133 12.67 -22.62 -2.61
CA SER A 133 11.30 -22.47 -2.09
C SER A 133 11.38 -22.12 -0.62
N LEU A 134 10.47 -21.29 -0.14
CA LEU A 134 10.38 -20.88 1.27
C LEU A 134 9.18 -21.54 1.93
N TRP A 135 9.45 -22.37 2.96
CA TRP A 135 8.38 -23.09 3.64
C TRP A 135 8.62 -23.28 5.15
N ASN A 136 9.85 -23.48 5.58
CA ASN A 136 10.21 -23.83 6.95
C ASN A 136 11.51 -23.15 7.40
N ILE A 137 11.94 -23.40 8.63
CA ILE A 137 13.17 -22.82 9.21
C ILE A 137 14.43 -23.23 8.43
N PRO A 138 14.65 -24.52 8.05
CA PRO A 138 15.79 -24.88 7.20
C PRO A 138 15.81 -24.15 5.84
N ASP A 139 14.66 -23.89 5.25
CA ASP A 139 14.59 -23.14 3.99
C ASP A 139 14.99 -21.67 4.17
N VAL A 140 14.49 -21.03 5.23
CA VAL A 140 14.85 -19.63 5.50
C VAL A 140 16.32 -19.49 5.82
N ASP A 141 16.91 -20.45 6.55
CA ASP A 141 18.35 -20.46 6.84
C ASP A 141 19.19 -20.54 5.55
N ARG A 142 18.78 -21.41 4.61
CA ARG A 142 19.47 -21.57 3.31
C ARG A 142 19.36 -20.29 2.44
N ILE A 143 18.15 -19.71 2.37
CA ILE A 143 17.93 -18.49 1.58
C ILE A 143 18.70 -17.31 2.21
N LYS A 144 18.60 -17.14 3.54
CA LYS A 144 19.29 -16.06 4.25
C LYS A 144 20.82 -16.21 4.10
N SER A 145 21.35 -17.40 4.26
CA SER A 145 22.78 -17.67 4.03
C SER A 145 23.22 -17.37 2.60
N PHE A 146 22.40 -17.70 1.61
CA PHE A 146 22.69 -17.37 0.19
C PHE A 146 22.70 -15.85 -0.01
N VAL A 147 21.68 -15.15 0.48
CA VAL A 147 21.55 -13.69 0.37
C VAL A 147 22.74 -12.98 1.03
N ASP A 148 23.11 -13.38 2.23
CA ASP A 148 24.17 -12.73 3.01
C ASP A 148 25.57 -13.00 2.43
N ASN A 149 25.84 -14.20 1.90
CA ASN A 149 27.16 -14.59 1.41
C ASN A 149 27.37 -14.23 -0.07
N VAL A 150 26.37 -14.47 -0.93
CA VAL A 150 26.47 -14.24 -2.37
C VAL A 150 26.15 -12.80 -2.73
N LYS A 151 25.27 -12.15 -1.93
CA LYS A 151 24.79 -10.75 -2.17
C LYS A 151 24.21 -10.57 -3.56
N PRO A 152 23.17 -11.36 -3.92
CA PRO A 152 22.54 -11.29 -5.23
C PRO A 152 22.02 -9.90 -5.51
N LYS A 153 22.10 -9.45 -6.77
CA LYS A 153 21.63 -8.13 -7.22
C LYS A 153 20.27 -8.19 -7.88
N SER A 154 19.89 -9.37 -8.36
CA SER A 154 18.66 -9.59 -9.12
C SER A 154 17.97 -10.89 -8.70
N VAL A 155 16.64 -10.86 -8.70
CA VAL A 155 15.81 -12.02 -8.34
C VAL A 155 14.61 -12.14 -9.27
N ALA A 156 14.28 -13.41 -9.62
CA ALA A 156 12.98 -13.76 -10.18
C ALA A 156 12.13 -14.48 -9.12
N VAL A 157 11.00 -13.91 -8.77
CA VAL A 157 9.98 -14.52 -7.90
C VAL A 157 8.93 -15.16 -8.81
N ILE A 158 8.82 -16.47 -8.78
CA ILE A 158 7.88 -17.22 -9.59
C ILE A 158 6.64 -17.53 -8.77
N GLY A 159 5.54 -16.83 -9.09
CA GLY A 159 4.25 -16.86 -8.40
C GLY A 159 3.95 -15.56 -7.68
N GLY A 160 2.79 -14.95 -8.00
CA GLY A 160 2.30 -13.68 -7.47
C GLY A 160 1.30 -13.83 -6.31
N GLY A 161 1.38 -14.94 -5.55
CA GLY A 161 0.60 -15.15 -4.33
C GLY A 161 1.21 -14.48 -3.09
N PHE A 162 0.66 -14.75 -1.89
CA PHE A 162 1.11 -14.15 -0.63
C PHE A 162 2.63 -14.27 -0.42
N ILE A 163 3.15 -15.51 -0.39
CA ILE A 163 4.58 -15.76 -0.15
C ILE A 163 5.46 -15.06 -1.21
N GLY A 164 5.02 -15.12 -2.48
CA GLY A 164 5.78 -14.49 -3.57
C GLY A 164 5.89 -12.99 -3.42
N LEU A 165 4.80 -12.31 -3.11
CA LEU A 165 4.79 -10.85 -2.95
C LEU A 165 5.51 -10.40 -1.68
N GLU A 166 5.37 -11.12 -0.56
CA GLU A 166 6.15 -10.86 0.65
C GLU A 166 7.67 -11.05 0.40
N MET A 167 8.06 -12.09 -0.35
CA MET A 167 9.46 -12.26 -0.76
C MET A 167 9.92 -11.15 -1.71
N ALA A 168 9.08 -10.76 -2.67
CA ALA A 168 9.40 -9.68 -3.62
C ALA A 168 9.67 -8.36 -2.89
N GLU A 169 8.82 -7.99 -1.92
CA GLU A 169 9.01 -6.80 -1.09
C GLU A 169 10.30 -6.87 -0.28
N ASN A 170 10.49 -7.96 0.48
CA ASN A 170 11.64 -8.08 1.39
C ASN A 170 12.98 -8.14 0.64
N LEU A 171 13.03 -8.76 -0.55
CA LEU A 171 14.25 -8.78 -1.38
C LEU A 171 14.48 -7.44 -2.08
N HIS A 172 13.43 -6.72 -2.47
CA HIS A 172 13.52 -5.36 -2.97
C HIS A 172 14.08 -4.40 -1.92
N ASP A 173 13.63 -4.51 -0.67
CA ASP A 173 14.11 -3.67 0.44
C ASP A 173 15.60 -3.91 0.75
N LEU A 174 16.13 -5.10 0.40
CA LEU A 174 17.55 -5.39 0.41
C LEU A 174 18.31 -4.82 -0.81
N GLY A 175 17.64 -4.10 -1.69
CA GLY A 175 18.22 -3.42 -2.86
C GLY A 175 18.37 -4.28 -4.11
N MET A 176 17.69 -5.41 -4.20
CA MET A 176 17.70 -6.27 -5.40
C MET A 176 16.75 -5.74 -6.47
N GLU A 177 17.12 -5.94 -7.73
CA GLU A 177 16.19 -5.84 -8.86
C GLU A 177 15.24 -7.03 -8.82
N VAL A 178 13.93 -6.76 -8.65
CA VAL A 178 12.92 -7.80 -8.48
C VAL A 178 12.06 -7.94 -9.72
N ASN A 179 11.89 -9.18 -10.19
CA ASN A 179 11.01 -9.56 -11.28
C ASN A 179 10.02 -10.62 -10.79
N VAL A 180 8.71 -10.34 -10.88
CA VAL A 180 7.64 -11.27 -10.52
C VAL A 180 7.07 -11.88 -11.79
N VAL A 181 7.05 -13.21 -11.86
CA VAL A 181 6.46 -13.98 -12.97
C VAL A 181 5.23 -14.70 -12.45
N GLU A 182 4.08 -14.45 -13.06
CA GLU A 182 2.80 -15.06 -12.69
C GLU A 182 2.09 -15.61 -13.94
N MET A 183 1.66 -16.86 -13.87
CA MET A 183 0.96 -17.52 -14.99
C MET A 183 -0.44 -16.96 -15.21
N ALA A 184 -1.09 -16.47 -14.15
CA ALA A 184 -2.37 -15.77 -14.26
C ALA A 184 -2.16 -14.33 -14.77
N ASP A 185 -3.24 -13.71 -15.22
CA ASP A 185 -3.28 -12.30 -15.68
C ASP A 185 -3.16 -11.28 -14.53
N GLN A 186 -3.09 -11.75 -13.27
CA GLN A 186 -2.99 -10.91 -12.08
C GLN A 186 -2.21 -11.57 -10.94
N VAL A 187 -1.63 -10.75 -10.07
CA VAL A 187 -1.18 -11.18 -8.74
C VAL A 187 -2.34 -11.18 -7.74
N MET A 188 -2.14 -11.71 -6.53
CA MET A 188 -3.13 -11.71 -5.44
C MET A 188 -4.47 -12.32 -5.87
N ALA A 189 -4.47 -13.60 -6.16
CA ALA A 189 -5.66 -14.37 -6.56
C ALA A 189 -6.92 -14.20 -5.67
N PRO A 190 -6.84 -13.88 -4.36
CA PRO A 190 -8.03 -13.62 -3.54
C PRO A 190 -8.84 -12.40 -3.95
N VAL A 191 -8.23 -11.38 -4.57
CA VAL A 191 -8.94 -10.17 -5.02
C VAL A 191 -9.32 -10.25 -6.50
N ASP A 192 -10.34 -9.49 -6.92
CA ASP A 192 -10.75 -9.40 -8.32
C ASP A 192 -9.80 -8.53 -9.15
N PHE A 193 -9.93 -8.60 -10.47
CA PHE A 193 -8.97 -8.04 -11.42
C PHE A 193 -8.74 -6.53 -11.22
N GLU A 194 -9.79 -5.73 -11.09
CA GLU A 194 -9.69 -4.29 -10.88
C GLU A 194 -8.99 -3.92 -9.56
N MET A 195 -9.14 -4.75 -8.54
CA MET A 195 -8.45 -4.57 -7.26
C MET A 195 -6.97 -4.92 -7.37
N ALA A 196 -6.65 -5.98 -8.12
CA ALA A 196 -5.27 -6.37 -8.40
C ALA A 196 -4.52 -5.34 -9.23
N GLN A 197 -5.20 -4.60 -10.13
CA GLN A 197 -4.58 -3.54 -10.93
C GLN A 197 -4.01 -2.40 -10.08
N ILE A 198 -4.60 -2.11 -8.93
CA ILE A 198 -4.06 -1.14 -7.97
C ILE A 198 -2.69 -1.62 -7.46
N VAL A 199 -2.58 -2.91 -7.17
CA VAL A 199 -1.33 -3.55 -6.72
C VAL A 199 -0.30 -3.53 -7.85
N HIS A 200 -0.69 -3.90 -9.08
CA HIS A 200 0.20 -3.88 -10.25
C HIS A 200 0.77 -2.49 -10.50
N LYS A 201 -0.08 -1.45 -10.44
CA LYS A 201 0.34 -0.06 -10.60
C LYS A 201 1.36 0.32 -9.53
N HIS A 202 1.10 -0.03 -8.28
CA HIS A 202 2.02 0.26 -7.17
C HIS A 202 3.37 -0.47 -7.33
N MET A 203 3.35 -1.78 -7.66
CA MET A 203 4.57 -2.54 -7.91
C MET A 203 5.41 -1.95 -9.06
N LYS A 204 4.77 -1.47 -10.14
CA LYS A 204 5.45 -0.76 -11.22
C LYS A 204 6.10 0.54 -10.74
N THR A 205 5.46 1.32 -9.85
CA THR A 205 6.08 2.53 -9.26
C THR A 205 7.31 2.19 -8.41
N LYS A 206 7.33 0.99 -7.80
CA LYS A 206 8.50 0.45 -7.10
C LYS A 206 9.54 -0.16 -8.04
N LYS A 207 9.35 -0.05 -9.36
CA LYS A 207 10.24 -0.60 -10.40
C LYS A 207 10.37 -2.13 -10.36
N VAL A 208 9.36 -2.83 -9.86
CA VAL A 208 9.28 -4.29 -9.93
C VAL A 208 8.86 -4.70 -11.34
N GLY A 209 9.63 -5.57 -11.96
CA GLY A 209 9.27 -6.19 -13.24
C GLY A 209 8.07 -7.13 -13.05
N LEU A 210 6.99 -6.94 -13.82
CA LEU A 210 5.80 -7.79 -13.78
C LEU A 210 5.63 -8.53 -15.11
N TYR A 211 5.64 -9.86 -15.06
CA TYR A 211 5.41 -10.77 -16.17
C TYR A 211 4.15 -11.59 -15.85
N LEU A 212 3.01 -11.09 -16.30
CA LEU A 212 1.68 -11.66 -16.04
C LEU A 212 1.17 -12.41 -17.27
N GLY A 213 0.33 -13.42 -17.07
CA GLY A 213 -0.16 -14.28 -18.14
C GLY A 213 0.96 -15.11 -18.80
N ASP A 214 2.09 -15.29 -18.12
CA ASP A 214 3.28 -15.92 -18.68
C ASP A 214 3.96 -16.86 -17.65
N GLY A 215 4.07 -18.11 -17.97
CA GLY A 215 4.65 -19.12 -17.10
C GLY A 215 6.12 -19.35 -17.40
N VAL A 216 6.82 -20.01 -16.47
CA VAL A 216 8.21 -20.43 -16.72
C VAL A 216 8.24 -21.70 -17.56
N LYS A 217 9.09 -21.68 -18.60
CA LYS A 217 9.36 -22.82 -19.50
C LYS A 217 10.58 -23.63 -19.05
N SER A 218 11.68 -22.95 -18.70
CA SER A 218 12.94 -23.62 -18.28
C SER A 218 13.82 -22.68 -17.47
N PHE A 219 14.75 -23.29 -16.73
CA PHE A 219 15.86 -22.63 -16.04
C PHE A 219 17.19 -23.17 -16.59
N GLU A 220 18.14 -22.27 -16.88
CA GLU A 220 19.49 -22.63 -17.33
C GLU A 220 20.50 -21.94 -16.42
N TYR A 221 21.22 -22.71 -15.59
CA TYR A 221 22.20 -22.20 -14.64
C TYR A 221 23.59 -22.11 -15.27
N HIS A 222 24.21 -20.92 -15.21
CA HIS A 222 25.57 -20.69 -15.69
C HIS A 222 26.32 -19.70 -14.78
N ASN A 223 27.47 -20.13 -14.25
CA ASN A 223 28.41 -19.25 -13.53
C ASN A 223 27.78 -18.37 -12.43
N GLY A 224 26.86 -18.93 -11.63
CA GLY A 224 26.20 -18.19 -10.53
C GLY A 224 24.87 -17.55 -10.90
N ASN A 225 24.56 -17.42 -12.20
CA ASN A 225 23.31 -16.84 -12.69
C ASN A 225 22.38 -17.89 -13.29
N THR A 226 21.08 -17.64 -13.19
CA THR A 226 20.06 -18.45 -13.86
C THR A 226 19.36 -17.64 -14.94
N LYS A 227 19.38 -18.16 -16.16
CA LYS A 227 18.51 -17.69 -17.24
C LYS A 227 17.16 -18.36 -17.10
N VAL A 228 16.14 -17.56 -16.80
CA VAL A 228 14.74 -17.99 -16.75
C VAL A 228 14.11 -17.74 -18.12
N THR A 229 13.66 -18.79 -18.79
CA THR A 229 12.94 -18.66 -20.07
C THR A 229 11.44 -18.80 -19.81
N LEU A 230 10.65 -17.82 -20.25
CA LEU A 230 9.20 -17.81 -20.11
C LEU A 230 8.52 -18.53 -21.30
N GLN A 231 7.24 -18.85 -21.17
CA GLN A 231 6.45 -19.49 -22.22
C GLN A 231 6.32 -18.62 -23.48
N SER A 232 6.26 -17.30 -23.30
CA SER A 232 6.27 -16.31 -24.39
C SER A 232 7.59 -16.25 -25.18
N GLY A 233 8.65 -16.87 -24.67
CA GLY A 233 10.01 -16.79 -25.20
C GLY A 233 10.84 -15.65 -24.62
N LYS A 234 10.29 -14.79 -23.78
CA LYS A 234 11.06 -13.79 -23.03
C LYS A 234 12.05 -14.48 -22.09
N THR A 235 13.18 -13.84 -21.81
CA THR A 235 14.20 -14.36 -20.92
C THR A 235 14.59 -13.33 -19.85
N LEU A 236 14.85 -13.82 -18.62
CA LEU A 236 15.38 -13.05 -17.51
C LEU A 236 16.69 -13.69 -17.06
N ASN A 237 17.72 -12.90 -16.82
CA ASN A 237 18.96 -13.37 -16.21
C ASN A 237 19.04 -12.85 -14.79
N VAL A 238 19.05 -13.76 -13.80
CA VAL A 238 18.97 -13.39 -12.38
C VAL A 238 19.95 -14.21 -11.52
N ASP A 239 20.37 -13.63 -10.42
CA ASP A 239 21.27 -14.25 -9.45
C ASP A 239 20.53 -15.23 -8.51
N LEU A 240 19.22 -15.01 -8.30
CA LEU A 240 18.39 -15.75 -7.36
C LEU A 240 17.02 -16.03 -7.97
N VAL A 241 16.47 -17.20 -7.69
CA VAL A 241 15.08 -17.56 -8.04
C VAL A 241 14.35 -18.04 -6.79
N ILE A 242 13.16 -17.47 -6.53
CA ILE A 242 12.24 -17.93 -5.48
C ILE A 242 11.01 -18.57 -6.13
N LEU A 243 10.76 -19.84 -5.81
CA LEU A 243 9.59 -20.58 -6.27
C LEU A 243 8.45 -20.45 -5.23
N SER A 244 7.36 -19.80 -5.61
CA SER A 244 6.13 -19.64 -4.82
C SER A 244 4.87 -19.91 -5.63
N ILE A 245 4.92 -20.95 -6.47
CA ILE A 245 3.90 -21.31 -7.46
C ILE A 245 2.72 -22.12 -6.89
N GLY A 246 2.56 -22.13 -5.59
CA GLY A 246 1.48 -22.80 -4.87
C GLY A 246 1.95 -23.93 -3.96
N ILE A 247 0.99 -24.55 -3.33
CA ILE A 247 1.21 -25.61 -2.33
C ILE A 247 0.28 -26.79 -2.59
N ARG A 248 0.64 -27.96 -2.07
CA ARG A 248 -0.20 -29.16 -2.05
C ARG A 248 -0.32 -29.72 -0.63
N PRO A 249 -1.47 -30.30 -0.25
CA PRO A 249 -1.61 -30.97 1.04
C PRO A 249 -0.64 -32.16 1.15
N GLN A 250 -0.08 -32.35 2.34
CA GLN A 250 0.72 -33.54 2.66
C GLN A 250 -0.20 -34.67 3.13
N SER A 251 -0.86 -35.35 2.21
CA SER A 251 -1.87 -36.37 2.50
C SER A 251 -1.44 -37.77 2.14
N GLU A 252 -0.18 -37.99 1.79
CA GLU A 252 0.35 -39.27 1.37
C GLU A 252 0.18 -40.35 2.46
N LEU A 253 0.44 -40.00 3.73
CA LEU A 253 0.23 -40.88 4.89
C LEU A 253 -1.25 -41.28 5.04
N ALA A 254 -2.16 -40.33 4.92
CA ALA A 254 -3.59 -40.58 5.01
C ALA A 254 -4.09 -41.44 3.83
N LYS A 255 -3.65 -41.18 2.62
CA LYS A 255 -4.00 -42.00 1.43
C LYS A 255 -3.49 -43.44 1.55
N ALA A 256 -2.25 -43.62 1.99
CA ALA A 256 -1.65 -44.93 2.18
C ALA A 256 -2.40 -45.72 3.27
N ALA A 257 -2.96 -45.07 4.26
CA ALA A 257 -3.82 -45.66 5.27
C ALA A 257 -5.28 -45.92 4.80
N GLY A 258 -5.61 -45.57 3.55
CA GLY A 258 -6.97 -45.70 3.01
C GLY A 258 -8.00 -44.75 3.63
N LEU A 259 -7.57 -43.57 4.08
CA LEU A 259 -8.48 -42.47 4.46
C LEU A 259 -8.97 -41.73 3.21
N GLU A 260 -10.20 -41.27 3.24
CA GLU A 260 -10.81 -40.59 2.12
C GLU A 260 -10.15 -39.22 1.87
N THR A 261 -9.89 -38.91 0.58
CA THR A 261 -9.33 -37.63 0.15
C THR A 261 -10.05 -37.13 -1.10
N ASN A 262 -10.08 -35.80 -1.29
CA ASN A 262 -10.60 -35.23 -2.52
C ASN A 262 -9.59 -35.33 -3.69
N GLN A 263 -10.02 -34.93 -4.91
CA GLN A 263 -9.19 -34.97 -6.13
C GLN A 263 -7.90 -34.15 -6.03
N ARG A 264 -7.88 -33.09 -5.19
CA ARG A 264 -6.72 -32.23 -4.95
C ARG A 264 -5.81 -32.72 -3.82
N GLY A 265 -6.17 -33.86 -3.23
CA GLY A 265 -5.43 -34.50 -2.14
C GLY A 265 -5.82 -34.04 -0.74
N GLY A 266 -6.81 -33.16 -0.58
CA GLY A 266 -7.30 -32.75 0.75
C GLY A 266 -7.96 -33.92 1.48
N ILE A 267 -7.60 -34.17 2.75
CA ILE A 267 -8.20 -35.20 3.59
C ILE A 267 -9.66 -34.77 3.90
N LEU A 268 -10.62 -35.70 3.66
CA LEU A 268 -12.02 -35.43 3.98
C LEU A 268 -12.25 -35.56 5.47
N VAL A 269 -12.94 -34.59 6.04
CA VAL A 269 -13.35 -34.57 7.44
C VAL A 269 -14.80 -34.17 7.57
N ASP A 270 -15.43 -34.62 8.65
CA ASP A 270 -16.75 -34.17 9.06
C ASP A 270 -16.67 -32.78 9.76
N GLU A 271 -17.79 -32.28 10.22
CA GLU A 271 -17.86 -31.01 10.95
C GLU A 271 -17.14 -31.04 12.31
N PHE A 272 -16.83 -32.23 12.85
CA PHE A 272 -16.10 -32.43 14.10
C PHE A 272 -14.61 -32.69 13.88
N MET A 273 -14.09 -32.52 12.66
CA MET A 273 -12.70 -32.77 12.25
C MET A 273 -12.31 -34.27 12.20
N LYS A 274 -13.28 -35.17 12.21
CA LYS A 274 -13.07 -36.61 12.15
C LYS A 274 -12.95 -37.06 10.68
N THR A 275 -12.02 -37.95 10.37
CA THR A 275 -11.85 -38.55 9.05
C THR A 275 -12.85 -39.69 8.79
N SER A 276 -12.66 -40.47 7.72
CA SER A 276 -13.42 -41.70 7.46
C SER A 276 -13.14 -42.82 8.48
N ASP A 277 -12.21 -42.62 9.42
CA ASP A 277 -11.91 -43.53 10.54
C ASP A 277 -12.29 -42.89 11.88
N GLU A 278 -12.98 -43.63 12.75
CA GLU A 278 -13.54 -43.17 14.02
C GLU A 278 -12.47 -42.69 15.02
N SER A 279 -11.25 -43.17 14.93
CA SER A 279 -10.14 -42.85 15.84
C SER A 279 -9.15 -41.84 15.26
N ILE A 280 -9.36 -41.40 13.98
CA ILE A 280 -8.43 -40.49 13.30
C ILE A 280 -9.12 -39.18 12.96
N TYR A 281 -8.51 -38.09 13.41
CA TYR A 281 -8.89 -36.72 13.09
C TYR A 281 -7.88 -36.09 12.14
N ALA A 282 -8.29 -35.05 11.39
CA ALA A 282 -7.34 -34.27 10.58
C ALA A 282 -7.68 -32.78 10.63
N ILE A 283 -6.64 -31.94 10.61
CA ILE A 283 -6.74 -30.45 10.75
C ILE A 283 -5.68 -29.74 9.93
N GLY A 284 -5.87 -28.43 9.73
CA GLY A 284 -4.92 -27.54 9.07
C GLY A 284 -4.97 -27.60 7.55
N ASP A 285 -3.85 -27.26 6.91
CA ASP A 285 -3.78 -27.08 5.45
C ASP A 285 -4.01 -28.36 4.65
N ALA A 286 -3.95 -29.52 5.29
CA ALA A 286 -4.10 -30.81 4.64
C ALA A 286 -5.55 -31.24 4.41
N ILE A 287 -6.55 -30.52 4.96
CA ILE A 287 -7.95 -30.96 4.94
C ILE A 287 -8.82 -30.19 3.95
N GLU A 288 -9.92 -30.83 3.55
CA GLU A 288 -11.05 -30.16 2.91
C GLU A 288 -11.98 -29.58 3.96
N VAL A 289 -12.45 -28.34 3.76
CA VAL A 289 -13.37 -27.65 4.65
C VAL A 289 -14.61 -27.17 3.89
N THR A 290 -15.64 -26.80 4.64
CA THR A 290 -16.82 -26.14 4.08
C THR A 290 -16.55 -24.65 3.91
N ASP A 291 -16.82 -24.11 2.72
CA ASP A 291 -16.91 -22.66 2.49
C ASP A 291 -18.11 -22.12 3.27
N PHE A 292 -17.86 -21.11 4.08
CA PHE A 292 -18.90 -20.55 4.97
C PHE A 292 -20.01 -19.82 4.20
N ILE A 293 -19.70 -19.26 3.04
CA ILE A 293 -20.62 -18.44 2.24
C ILE A 293 -21.46 -19.34 1.31
N GLY A 294 -20.78 -20.10 0.45
CA GLY A 294 -21.42 -20.91 -0.59
C GLY A 294 -21.86 -22.29 -0.12
N GLY A 295 -21.41 -22.75 1.05
CA GLY A 295 -21.64 -24.13 1.55
C GLY A 295 -20.89 -25.21 0.78
N GLY A 296 -20.20 -24.85 -0.28
CA GLY A 296 -19.36 -25.74 -1.09
C GLY A 296 -18.12 -26.23 -0.36
N LYS A 297 -17.43 -27.22 -0.97
CA LYS A 297 -16.18 -27.77 -0.42
C LYS A 297 -14.97 -27.01 -0.99
N THR A 298 -14.02 -26.67 -0.12
CA THR A 298 -12.83 -25.90 -0.46
C THR A 298 -11.63 -26.29 0.40
N MET A 299 -10.48 -25.72 0.09
CA MET A 299 -9.26 -25.82 0.91
C MET A 299 -8.74 -24.41 1.18
N ILE A 300 -8.56 -24.08 2.45
CA ILE A 300 -8.15 -22.75 2.92
C ILE A 300 -6.91 -22.89 3.81
N PRO A 301 -5.72 -22.91 3.23
CA PRO A 301 -4.46 -23.09 3.94
C PRO A 301 -4.02 -21.79 4.63
N LEU A 302 -4.65 -21.46 5.75
CA LEU A 302 -4.41 -20.26 6.56
C LEU A 302 -4.26 -20.63 8.03
N ALA A 303 -3.36 -19.95 8.73
CA ALA A 303 -3.06 -20.20 10.14
C ALA A 303 -4.26 -19.99 11.08
N GLY A 304 -5.11 -18.98 10.79
CA GLY A 304 -6.32 -18.70 11.58
C GLY A 304 -7.29 -19.88 11.63
N PRO A 305 -7.76 -20.40 10.48
CA PRO A 305 -8.55 -21.62 10.41
C PRO A 305 -7.85 -22.84 11.06
N ALA A 306 -6.57 -23.07 10.79
CA ALA A 306 -5.81 -24.20 11.36
C ALA A 306 -5.81 -24.19 12.89
N ASN A 307 -5.59 -23.02 13.52
CA ASN A 307 -5.64 -22.88 14.98
C ASN A 307 -7.04 -23.12 15.56
N LYS A 308 -8.10 -22.66 14.89
CA LYS A 308 -9.50 -22.92 15.27
C LYS A 308 -9.83 -24.42 15.18
N GLN A 309 -9.41 -25.06 14.09
CA GLN A 309 -9.58 -26.51 13.88
C GLN A 309 -8.83 -27.31 14.94
N GLY A 310 -7.60 -26.94 15.28
CA GLY A 310 -6.84 -27.58 16.35
C GLY A 310 -7.56 -27.53 17.69
N ARG A 311 -8.13 -26.36 18.05
CA ARG A 311 -8.92 -26.19 19.26
C ARG A 311 -10.20 -27.04 19.23
N ILE A 312 -10.94 -27.03 18.12
CA ILE A 312 -12.20 -27.79 17.97
C ILE A 312 -11.93 -29.30 17.99
N CYS A 313 -10.89 -29.73 17.29
CA CYS A 313 -10.47 -31.14 17.29
C CYS A 313 -10.16 -31.62 18.71
N ALA A 314 -9.37 -30.88 19.48
CA ALA A 314 -9.06 -31.22 20.87
C ALA A 314 -10.30 -31.27 21.76
N ASP A 315 -11.24 -30.33 21.62
CA ASP A 315 -12.53 -30.34 22.32
C ASP A 315 -13.34 -31.60 21.96
N ASN A 316 -13.34 -32.03 20.69
CA ASN A 316 -14.06 -33.23 20.22
C ASN A 316 -13.38 -34.55 20.68
N VAL A 317 -12.05 -34.60 20.65
CA VAL A 317 -11.27 -35.73 21.21
C VAL A 317 -11.56 -35.90 22.71
N ALA A 318 -11.72 -34.80 23.44
CA ALA A 318 -12.10 -34.79 24.84
C ALA A 318 -13.61 -35.05 25.08
N GLY A 319 -14.35 -35.53 24.06
CA GLY A 319 -15.76 -35.97 24.17
C GLY A 319 -16.81 -34.86 24.03
N LYS A 320 -16.43 -33.62 23.68
CA LYS A 320 -17.38 -32.58 23.29
C LYS A 320 -17.90 -32.82 21.87
N LYS A 321 -18.97 -32.13 21.51
CA LYS A 321 -19.49 -32.10 20.12
C LYS A 321 -19.57 -30.68 19.64
N VAL A 322 -18.38 -30.15 19.23
CA VAL A 322 -18.22 -28.76 18.77
C VAL A 322 -18.01 -28.77 17.25
N PRO A 323 -18.96 -28.29 16.44
CA PRO A 323 -18.80 -28.26 15.01
C PRO A 323 -17.90 -27.13 14.52
N PHE A 324 -17.09 -27.37 13.49
CA PHE A 324 -16.43 -26.38 12.71
C PHE A 324 -17.39 -25.84 11.64
N LYS A 325 -17.78 -24.58 11.78
CA LYS A 325 -18.80 -23.95 10.94
C LYS A 325 -18.27 -23.42 9.59
N GLY A 326 -17.18 -23.96 9.09
CA GLY A 326 -16.56 -23.52 7.83
C GLY A 326 -15.64 -22.29 7.97
N SER A 327 -15.02 -21.94 6.86
CA SER A 327 -14.08 -20.81 6.75
C SER A 327 -14.49 -19.84 5.64
N MET A 328 -14.21 -18.54 5.83
CA MET A 328 -14.47 -17.49 4.85
C MET A 328 -13.19 -17.08 4.07
N GLY A 329 -12.05 -17.62 4.43
CA GLY A 329 -10.79 -17.27 3.78
C GLY A 329 -10.33 -15.84 4.02
N THR A 330 -10.71 -15.23 5.13
CA THR A 330 -10.26 -13.86 5.46
C THR A 330 -8.75 -13.79 5.53
N SER A 331 -8.17 -12.86 4.77
CA SER A 331 -6.73 -12.74 4.56
C SER A 331 -6.29 -11.30 4.41
N VAL A 332 -5.03 -11.05 4.76
CA VAL A 332 -4.37 -9.76 4.57
C VAL A 332 -2.91 -9.98 4.17
N ALA A 333 -2.40 -9.14 3.30
CA ALA A 333 -0.98 -9.06 2.95
C ALA A 333 -0.51 -7.62 2.87
N LYS A 334 0.74 -7.40 3.25
CA LYS A 334 1.47 -6.17 2.93
C LYS A 334 2.14 -6.37 1.57
N VAL A 335 2.00 -5.41 0.68
CA VAL A 335 2.65 -5.39 -0.63
C VAL A 335 3.30 -4.02 -0.81
N PHE A 336 4.56 -3.91 -0.41
CA PHE A 336 5.29 -2.64 -0.25
C PHE A 336 4.55 -1.71 0.72
N ASP A 337 4.07 -0.55 0.25
CA ASP A 337 3.34 0.39 1.09
C ASP A 337 1.83 0.10 1.12
N LEU A 338 1.35 -0.82 0.27
CA LEU A 338 -0.05 -1.19 0.25
C LEU A 338 -0.37 -2.34 1.21
N THR A 339 -1.56 -2.27 1.78
CA THR A 339 -2.24 -3.39 2.41
C THR A 339 -3.32 -3.91 1.45
N VAL A 340 -3.34 -5.22 1.23
CA VAL A 340 -4.34 -5.92 0.42
C VAL A 340 -5.07 -6.91 1.31
N SER A 341 -6.38 -6.78 1.45
CA SER A 341 -7.16 -7.65 2.33
C SER A 341 -8.47 -8.09 1.66
N ALA A 342 -8.92 -9.30 1.95
CA ALA A 342 -10.14 -9.87 1.40
C ALA A 342 -10.83 -10.82 2.40
N THR A 343 -12.14 -10.97 2.25
CA THR A 343 -12.96 -11.94 3.01
C THR A 343 -14.14 -12.42 2.19
N GLY A 344 -14.55 -13.66 2.37
CA GLY A 344 -15.69 -14.25 1.65
C GLY A 344 -15.37 -14.53 0.19
N VAL A 345 -16.40 -14.48 -0.67
CA VAL A 345 -16.27 -14.81 -2.09
C VAL A 345 -15.81 -13.59 -2.92
N ASN A 346 -15.11 -13.86 -4.01
CA ASN A 346 -14.82 -12.88 -5.06
C ASN A 346 -15.69 -13.14 -6.29
N GLU A 347 -15.77 -12.19 -7.23
CA GLU A 347 -16.58 -12.35 -8.45
C GLU A 347 -16.10 -13.50 -9.34
N LYS A 348 -14.79 -13.76 -9.38
CA LYS A 348 -14.23 -14.89 -10.14
C LYS A 348 -14.81 -16.24 -9.68
N THR A 349 -15.00 -16.38 -8.37
CA THR A 349 -15.62 -17.59 -7.79
C THR A 349 -17.11 -17.65 -8.15
N LEU A 350 -17.87 -16.55 -8.00
CA LEU A 350 -19.28 -16.50 -8.38
C LEU A 350 -19.48 -16.81 -9.88
N LYS A 351 -18.67 -16.20 -10.76
CA LYS A 351 -18.71 -16.47 -12.21
C LYS A 351 -18.40 -17.94 -12.53
N ARG A 352 -17.42 -18.55 -11.87
CA ARG A 352 -17.10 -19.98 -12.01
C ARG A 352 -18.25 -20.89 -11.55
N GLU A 353 -19.05 -20.44 -10.56
CA GLU A 353 -20.26 -21.11 -10.09
C GLU A 353 -21.50 -20.82 -10.96
N GLY A 354 -21.33 -20.08 -12.07
CA GLY A 354 -22.39 -19.76 -13.01
C GLY A 354 -23.32 -18.62 -12.55
N LYS A 355 -22.91 -17.85 -11.53
CA LYS A 355 -23.64 -16.68 -11.05
C LYS A 355 -23.48 -15.49 -12.00
N VAL A 356 -24.56 -14.75 -12.24
CA VAL A 356 -24.61 -13.64 -13.18
C VAL A 356 -24.82 -12.32 -12.43
N TYR A 357 -23.94 -11.35 -12.71
CA TYR A 357 -24.05 -9.97 -12.21
C TYR A 357 -25.38 -9.34 -12.62
N GLY A 358 -26.02 -8.60 -11.71
CA GLY A 358 -27.33 -7.98 -11.92
C GLY A 358 -28.53 -8.94 -11.80
N LYS A 359 -28.28 -10.27 -11.70
CA LYS A 359 -29.31 -11.29 -11.56
C LYS A 359 -29.17 -12.09 -10.26
N ASP A 360 -27.95 -12.47 -9.88
CA ASP A 360 -27.66 -13.27 -8.70
C ASP A 360 -26.93 -12.46 -7.63
N TYR A 361 -26.18 -11.44 -8.04
CA TYR A 361 -25.41 -10.59 -7.16
C TYR A 361 -25.15 -9.21 -7.78
N TYR A 362 -24.79 -8.26 -6.90
CA TYR A 362 -24.23 -6.95 -7.24
C TYR A 362 -22.91 -6.74 -6.55
N THR A 363 -22.16 -5.75 -7.06
CA THR A 363 -20.95 -5.25 -6.42
C THR A 363 -21.00 -3.74 -6.31
N VAL A 364 -20.43 -3.22 -5.23
CA VAL A 364 -20.13 -1.80 -5.07
C VAL A 364 -18.64 -1.61 -4.92
N LEU A 365 -18.15 -0.47 -5.38
CA LEU A 365 -16.75 -0.09 -5.28
C LEU A 365 -16.67 1.38 -4.88
N VAL A 366 -16.06 1.65 -3.73
CA VAL A 366 -15.92 2.99 -3.17
C VAL A 366 -14.45 3.32 -2.93
N HIS A 367 -14.09 4.61 -3.08
CA HIS A 367 -12.73 5.11 -2.93
C HIS A 367 -12.66 6.15 -1.79
N PRO A 368 -12.81 5.73 -0.53
CA PRO A 368 -12.68 6.60 0.62
C PRO A 368 -11.21 6.81 1.01
N ASN A 369 -10.99 7.73 1.95
CA ASN A 369 -9.73 7.81 2.67
C ASN A 369 -9.74 6.95 3.95
N SER A 370 -8.55 6.65 4.48
CA SER A 370 -8.35 5.90 5.73
C SER A 370 -9.04 6.56 6.93
N HIS A 371 -9.05 7.90 6.95
CA HIS A 371 -9.70 8.73 7.96
C HIS A 371 -10.18 10.06 7.35
N ALA A 372 -10.66 10.98 8.19
CA ALA A 372 -11.19 12.28 7.75
C ALA A 372 -10.16 13.07 6.93
N GLY A 373 -10.53 13.45 5.68
CA GLY A 373 -9.60 14.09 4.74
C GLY A 373 -9.09 15.48 5.15
N TYR A 374 -9.78 16.14 6.11
CA TYR A 374 -9.30 17.38 6.69
C TYR A 374 -8.26 17.18 7.80
N TYR A 375 -8.05 15.95 8.25
CA TYR A 375 -7.00 15.61 9.21
C TYR A 375 -5.75 15.12 8.46
N PRO A 376 -4.54 15.61 8.81
CA PRO A 376 -3.31 15.26 8.09
C PRO A 376 -3.02 13.76 8.05
N GLY A 377 -2.49 13.28 6.93
CA GLY A 377 -2.08 11.88 6.77
C GLY A 377 -3.19 10.95 6.28
N ALA A 378 -4.34 11.48 5.85
CA ALA A 378 -5.38 10.66 5.22
C ALA A 378 -4.89 10.06 3.89
N LEU A 379 -4.92 8.74 3.79
CA LEU A 379 -4.45 7.99 2.63
C LEU A 379 -5.61 7.26 1.95
N PRO A 380 -5.60 7.16 0.61
CA PRO A 380 -6.69 6.54 -0.14
C PRO A 380 -6.73 5.03 0.06
N MET A 381 -7.95 4.48 0.01
CA MET A 381 -8.23 3.05 -0.13
C MET A 381 -9.33 2.81 -1.14
N THR A 382 -9.42 1.59 -1.63
CA THR A 382 -10.49 1.12 -2.51
C THR A 382 -11.14 -0.08 -1.86
N LEU A 383 -12.41 0.07 -1.49
CA LEU A 383 -13.21 -0.99 -0.89
C LEU A 383 -14.26 -1.48 -1.89
N LYS A 384 -14.23 -2.79 -2.16
CA LYS A 384 -15.24 -3.51 -2.93
C LYS A 384 -16.06 -4.39 -2.00
N VAL A 385 -17.39 -4.37 -2.13
CA VAL A 385 -18.31 -5.27 -1.41
C VAL A 385 -19.21 -5.99 -2.42
N ILE A 386 -19.42 -7.28 -2.21
CA ILE A 386 -20.24 -8.17 -3.04
C ILE A 386 -21.43 -8.63 -2.20
N PHE A 387 -22.65 -8.56 -2.75
CA PHE A 387 -23.88 -8.94 -2.07
C PHE A 387 -24.89 -9.55 -3.02
N ASP A 388 -25.79 -10.38 -2.51
CA ASP A 388 -26.86 -11.00 -3.29
C ASP A 388 -28.05 -10.04 -3.52
N MET A 389 -29.05 -10.49 -4.27
CA MET A 389 -30.24 -9.71 -4.62
C MET A 389 -31.11 -9.34 -3.42
N ASN A 390 -30.92 -9.98 -2.26
CA ASN A 390 -31.57 -9.65 -0.99
C ASN A 390 -30.73 -8.72 -0.12
N GLY A 391 -29.55 -8.30 -0.63
CA GLY A 391 -28.61 -7.47 0.09
C GLY A 391 -27.66 -8.21 1.03
N LYS A 392 -27.76 -9.55 1.16
CA LYS A 392 -26.86 -10.33 2.02
C LYS A 392 -25.40 -10.17 1.54
N VAL A 393 -24.51 -9.77 2.44
CA VAL A 393 -23.09 -9.59 2.13
C VAL A 393 -22.42 -10.95 1.93
N LEU A 394 -21.79 -11.14 0.78
CA LEU A 394 -21.13 -12.38 0.37
C LEU A 394 -19.61 -12.30 0.45
N GLY A 395 -19.03 -11.13 0.23
CA GLY A 395 -17.60 -10.94 0.28
C GLY A 395 -17.19 -9.48 0.19
N ALA A 396 -15.93 -9.22 0.51
CA ALA A 396 -15.33 -7.89 0.39
C ALA A 396 -13.82 -7.97 0.12
N GLN A 397 -13.32 -6.94 -0.52
CA GLN A 397 -11.90 -6.74 -0.84
C GLN A 397 -11.54 -5.28 -0.59
N ASN A 398 -10.38 -5.04 0.00
CA ASN A 398 -9.92 -3.68 0.26
C ASN A 398 -8.43 -3.57 -0.05
N VAL A 399 -8.05 -2.53 -0.79
CA VAL A 399 -6.66 -2.22 -1.16
C VAL A 399 -6.39 -0.75 -0.84
N GLY A 400 -5.34 -0.46 -0.12
CA GLY A 400 -4.97 0.90 0.27
C GLY A 400 -3.74 0.92 1.18
N TYR A 401 -3.47 2.07 1.78
CA TYR A 401 -2.25 2.27 2.57
C TYR A 401 -2.46 2.09 4.07
N ASP A 402 -3.62 2.46 4.61
CA ASP A 402 -3.87 2.47 6.06
C ASP A 402 -5.32 2.11 6.37
N GLY A 403 -5.55 1.38 7.48
CA GLY A 403 -6.87 0.99 7.98
C GLY A 403 -7.67 0.05 7.05
N VAL A 404 -6.99 -0.64 6.14
CA VAL A 404 -7.57 -1.56 5.15
C VAL A 404 -8.12 -2.80 5.83
N GLU A 405 -7.31 -3.47 6.66
CA GLU A 405 -7.64 -4.69 7.38
C GLU A 405 -8.78 -4.47 8.38
N LYS A 406 -8.82 -3.30 9.03
CA LYS A 406 -9.89 -2.91 9.95
C LYS A 406 -11.28 -3.02 9.30
N ARG A 407 -11.43 -2.54 8.07
CA ARG A 407 -12.70 -2.58 7.34
C ARG A 407 -13.08 -3.99 6.92
N ILE A 408 -12.09 -4.78 6.54
CA ILE A 408 -12.31 -6.20 6.21
C ILE A 408 -12.70 -7.00 7.46
N ASP A 409 -12.13 -6.74 8.62
CA ASP A 409 -12.52 -7.40 9.88
C ASP A 409 -13.97 -7.08 10.29
N VAL A 410 -14.39 -5.82 10.11
CA VAL A 410 -15.78 -5.42 10.32
C VAL A 410 -16.71 -6.19 9.38
N ILE A 411 -16.40 -6.23 8.08
CA ILE A 411 -17.23 -6.92 7.09
C ILE A 411 -17.19 -8.44 7.29
N ALA A 412 -16.05 -9.03 7.63
CA ALA A 412 -15.95 -10.45 7.96
C ALA A 412 -16.83 -10.81 9.17
N THR A 413 -16.90 -9.92 10.17
CA THR A 413 -17.81 -10.06 11.32
C THR A 413 -19.25 -9.96 10.87
N ALA A 414 -19.59 -8.98 10.03
CA ALA A 414 -20.93 -8.81 9.47
C ALA A 414 -21.39 -10.05 8.68
N ILE A 415 -20.55 -10.55 7.77
CA ILE A 415 -20.81 -11.80 7.03
C ILE A 415 -21.03 -12.97 7.98
N ARG A 416 -20.23 -13.10 9.03
CA ARG A 416 -20.35 -14.20 10.00
C ARG A 416 -21.71 -14.26 10.69
N PHE A 417 -22.34 -13.11 10.88
CA PHE A 417 -23.66 -12.98 11.49
C PHE A 417 -24.80 -12.85 10.46
N GLY A 418 -24.51 -12.98 9.16
CA GLY A 418 -25.51 -12.98 8.09
C GLY A 418 -26.06 -11.61 7.75
N ALA A 419 -25.27 -10.55 7.97
CA ALA A 419 -25.66 -9.18 7.73
C ALA A 419 -25.89 -8.87 6.23
N THR A 420 -26.71 -7.86 5.99
CA THR A 420 -27.04 -7.29 4.70
C THR A 420 -26.34 -5.95 4.50
N VAL A 421 -26.39 -5.40 3.28
CA VAL A 421 -25.92 -4.03 3.02
C VAL A 421 -26.70 -2.99 3.83
N TYR A 422 -27.97 -3.26 4.17
CA TYR A 422 -28.76 -2.39 5.05
C TYR A 422 -28.18 -2.37 6.47
N ASP A 423 -27.77 -3.53 7.00
CA ASP A 423 -27.11 -3.58 8.31
C ASP A 423 -25.79 -2.82 8.30
N LEU A 424 -25.04 -2.81 7.18
CA LEU A 424 -23.80 -2.02 7.06
C LEU A 424 -24.07 -0.51 7.16
N THR A 425 -25.25 -0.02 6.76
CA THR A 425 -25.60 1.40 6.90
C THR A 425 -25.83 1.80 8.35
N GLU A 426 -26.28 0.87 9.19
CA GLU A 426 -26.65 1.07 10.59
C GLU A 426 -25.49 0.89 11.58
N LEU A 427 -24.32 0.43 11.11
CA LEU A 427 -23.18 0.21 11.99
C LEU A 427 -22.66 1.53 12.58
N GLU A 428 -22.63 1.61 13.90
CA GLU A 428 -21.99 2.70 14.65
C GLU A 428 -20.51 2.36 14.88
N LEU A 429 -19.66 2.77 13.94
CA LEU A 429 -18.23 2.48 13.99
C LEU A 429 -17.46 3.60 14.70
N ALA A 430 -16.38 3.22 15.39
CA ALA A 430 -15.57 4.17 16.15
C ALA A 430 -15.00 5.28 15.24
N TYR A 431 -15.34 6.53 15.58
CA TYR A 431 -14.93 7.72 14.85
C TYR A 431 -14.23 8.74 15.74
N ALA A 432 -13.09 9.16 15.27
CA ALA A 432 -12.49 10.48 15.54
C ALA A 432 -11.61 10.81 14.33
N PRO A 433 -11.32 12.09 14.03
CA PRO A 433 -10.60 12.46 12.80
C PRO A 433 -9.33 11.66 12.47
N PRO A 434 -8.47 11.27 13.44
CA PRO A 434 -7.27 10.48 13.14
C PRO A 434 -7.53 9.01 12.81
N TYR A 435 -8.72 8.46 13.04
CA TYR A 435 -8.98 7.01 12.98
C TYR A 435 -9.97 6.59 11.90
N SER A 436 -10.90 7.50 11.54
CA SER A 436 -11.93 7.21 10.53
C SER A 436 -12.58 8.50 10.02
N SER A 437 -13.59 8.36 9.19
CA SER A 437 -14.54 9.40 8.82
C SER A 437 -15.87 9.16 9.54
N ALA A 438 -16.68 10.21 9.75
CA ALA A 438 -18.00 10.07 10.36
C ALA A 438 -18.92 9.10 9.58
N LYS A 439 -18.72 9.01 8.27
CA LYS A 439 -19.23 7.94 7.41
C LYS A 439 -18.07 7.01 7.12
N ASP A 440 -17.93 5.92 7.88
CA ASP A 440 -16.85 4.95 7.65
C ASP A 440 -16.97 4.34 6.25
N PRO A 441 -15.87 3.94 5.61
CA PRO A 441 -15.88 3.22 4.34
C PRO A 441 -16.88 2.06 4.25
N VAL A 442 -17.11 1.34 5.37
CA VAL A 442 -18.10 0.26 5.45
C VAL A 442 -19.53 0.79 5.32
N ASN A 443 -19.86 1.89 6.03
CA ASN A 443 -21.16 2.53 5.89
C ASN A 443 -21.37 3.07 4.46
N MET A 444 -20.33 3.67 3.86
CA MET A 444 -20.42 4.18 2.48
C MET A 444 -20.72 3.06 1.48
N ALA A 445 -20.08 1.89 1.62
CA ALA A 445 -20.38 0.74 0.78
C ALA A 445 -21.82 0.25 0.99
N GLY A 446 -22.31 0.25 2.23
CA GLY A 446 -23.71 -0.02 2.58
C GLY A 446 -24.68 0.92 1.86
N PHE A 447 -24.47 2.24 1.95
CA PHE A 447 -25.31 3.26 1.28
C PHE A 447 -25.37 3.08 -0.24
N VAL A 448 -24.23 2.78 -0.88
CA VAL A 448 -24.24 2.53 -2.33
C VAL A 448 -24.99 1.24 -2.66
N GLY A 449 -24.80 0.18 -1.87
CA GLY A 449 -25.55 -1.08 -2.03
C GLY A 449 -27.06 -0.91 -1.87
N GLU A 450 -27.49 -0.15 -0.86
CA GLU A 450 -28.89 0.21 -0.66
C GLU A 450 -29.45 1.00 -1.86
N ASN A 451 -28.73 1.98 -2.38
CA ASN A 451 -29.16 2.76 -3.57
C ASN A 451 -29.39 1.86 -4.80
N ILE A 452 -28.55 0.83 -4.99
CA ILE A 452 -28.72 -0.13 -6.08
C ILE A 452 -29.96 -0.99 -5.86
N LEU A 453 -30.13 -1.60 -4.67
CA LEU A 453 -31.24 -2.49 -4.37
C LEU A 453 -32.61 -1.79 -4.36
N THR A 454 -32.65 -0.53 -3.95
CA THR A 454 -33.87 0.30 -3.98
C THR A 454 -34.17 0.92 -5.34
N GLY A 455 -33.30 0.71 -6.34
CA GLY A 455 -33.43 1.28 -7.67
C GLY A 455 -33.15 2.79 -7.74
N MET A 456 -32.60 3.38 -6.69
CA MET A 456 -32.15 4.77 -6.70
C MET A 456 -30.93 4.98 -7.57
N GLU A 457 -30.15 3.94 -7.83
CA GLU A 457 -29.00 3.94 -8.73
C GLU A 457 -29.03 2.72 -9.64
N LYS A 458 -28.82 2.92 -10.96
CA LYS A 458 -28.54 1.86 -11.92
C LYS A 458 -27.02 1.81 -12.11
N PRO A 459 -26.34 0.74 -11.63
CA PRO A 459 -24.88 0.64 -11.74
C PRO A 459 -24.46 0.29 -13.17
N TYR A 460 -23.30 0.81 -13.60
CA TYR A 460 -22.58 0.40 -14.80
C TYR A 460 -21.16 0.02 -14.40
N GLN A 461 -20.66 -1.13 -14.89
CA GLN A 461 -19.36 -1.63 -14.50
C GLN A 461 -18.29 -1.31 -15.55
N TRP A 462 -17.02 -1.18 -15.15
CA TRP A 462 -15.91 -0.89 -16.04
C TRP A 462 -15.77 -1.91 -17.19
N HIS A 463 -16.07 -3.18 -16.96
CA HIS A 463 -15.95 -4.24 -17.97
C HIS A 463 -17.06 -4.21 -19.03
N GLU A 464 -18.19 -3.56 -18.74
CA GLU A 464 -19.30 -3.43 -19.68
C GLU A 464 -18.97 -2.47 -20.85
N PHE A 465 -17.90 -1.64 -20.70
CA PHE A 465 -17.44 -0.78 -21.79
C PHE A 465 -16.94 -1.54 -23.02
N LYS A 466 -16.50 -2.79 -22.86
CA LYS A 466 -16.06 -3.62 -24.01
C LYS A 466 -17.18 -3.90 -25.00
N ASP A 467 -18.40 -4.06 -24.49
CA ASP A 467 -19.60 -4.42 -25.27
C ASP A 467 -20.66 -3.31 -25.20
N MET A 468 -20.23 -2.06 -24.91
CA MET A 468 -21.12 -0.92 -24.79
C MET A 468 -21.87 -0.65 -26.11
N ASP A 469 -23.20 -0.48 -26.03
CA ASP A 469 -24.00 -0.06 -27.17
C ASP A 469 -23.53 1.30 -27.71
N PRO A 470 -23.20 1.42 -28.99
CA PRO A 470 -22.72 2.68 -29.60
C PRO A 470 -23.71 3.85 -29.51
N SER A 471 -24.98 3.58 -29.22
CA SER A 471 -26.00 4.62 -29.02
C SER A 471 -25.97 5.27 -27.66
N PHE A 472 -25.26 4.66 -26.69
CA PHE A 472 -25.11 5.19 -25.34
C PHE A 472 -24.20 6.43 -25.35
N VAL A 473 -24.51 7.38 -24.49
CA VAL A 473 -23.76 8.62 -24.33
C VAL A 473 -23.01 8.56 -22.99
N VAL A 474 -21.70 8.73 -23.02
CA VAL A 474 -20.88 8.81 -21.81
C VAL A 474 -20.81 10.28 -21.36
N LEU A 475 -21.27 10.56 -20.13
CA LEU A 475 -21.35 11.91 -19.56
C LEU A 475 -20.36 12.09 -18.43
N ASP A 476 -19.34 12.91 -18.66
CA ASP A 476 -18.35 13.33 -17.66
C ASP A 476 -18.88 14.51 -16.84
N VAL A 477 -19.09 14.30 -15.54
CA VAL A 477 -19.58 15.36 -14.65
C VAL A 477 -18.48 15.95 -13.75
N ARG A 478 -17.23 15.73 -14.11
CA ARG A 478 -16.06 16.32 -13.47
C ARG A 478 -15.81 17.74 -13.98
N GLU A 479 -14.98 18.47 -13.26
CA GLU A 479 -14.51 19.77 -13.72
C GLU A 479 -13.63 19.64 -14.98
N PRO A 480 -13.60 20.66 -15.85
CA PRO A 480 -12.78 20.64 -17.07
C PRO A 480 -11.30 20.32 -16.79
N MET A 481 -10.73 20.85 -15.71
CA MET A 481 -9.35 20.59 -15.29
C MET A 481 -9.09 19.10 -14.97
N GLU A 482 -10.05 18.41 -14.37
CA GLU A 482 -9.93 16.97 -14.13
C GLU A 482 -9.96 16.17 -15.45
N ARG A 483 -10.71 16.67 -16.43
CA ARG A 483 -10.80 16.07 -17.75
C ARG A 483 -9.48 16.19 -18.53
N GLU A 484 -8.76 17.28 -18.39
CA GLU A 484 -7.45 17.49 -19.02
C GLU A 484 -6.41 16.45 -18.58
N MET A 485 -6.55 15.88 -17.38
CA MET A 485 -5.67 14.81 -16.89
C MET A 485 -6.05 13.41 -17.42
N GLY A 486 -7.09 13.31 -18.25
CA GLY A 486 -7.58 12.08 -18.85
C GLY A 486 -9.10 11.94 -18.74
N TYR A 487 -9.71 11.28 -19.71
CA TYR A 487 -11.17 11.09 -19.76
C TYR A 487 -11.53 9.81 -20.52
N ILE A 488 -12.79 9.38 -20.42
CA ILE A 488 -13.30 8.26 -21.20
C ILE A 488 -13.53 8.75 -22.63
N PRO A 489 -12.96 8.11 -23.66
CA PRO A 489 -13.10 8.52 -25.06
C PRO A 489 -14.55 8.74 -25.46
N ASN A 490 -14.80 9.73 -26.32
CA ASN A 490 -16.12 10.14 -26.80
C ASN A 490 -17.11 10.62 -25.73
N SER A 491 -16.65 10.85 -24.48
CA SER A 491 -17.51 11.43 -23.45
C SER A 491 -17.75 12.93 -23.68
N ILE A 492 -18.97 13.39 -23.39
CA ILE A 492 -19.30 14.83 -23.30
C ILE A 492 -19.06 15.30 -21.86
N ASN A 493 -18.72 16.58 -21.68
CA ASN A 493 -18.45 17.12 -20.34
C ASN A 493 -19.46 18.20 -19.95
N ILE A 494 -20.18 17.94 -18.87
CA ILE A 494 -21.03 18.92 -18.18
C ILE A 494 -20.79 18.76 -16.68
N PRO A 495 -20.00 19.65 -16.04
CA PRO A 495 -19.76 19.60 -14.60
C PRO A 495 -21.07 19.51 -13.81
N VAL A 496 -21.06 18.71 -12.72
CA VAL A 496 -22.28 18.45 -11.94
C VAL A 496 -22.96 19.73 -11.45
N ASP A 497 -22.17 20.76 -11.10
CA ASP A 497 -22.68 22.05 -10.62
C ASP A 497 -23.35 22.88 -11.74
N GLN A 498 -23.01 22.62 -13.00
CA GLN A 498 -23.62 23.24 -14.18
C GLN A 498 -24.77 22.40 -14.78
N LEU A 499 -24.92 21.15 -14.34
CA LEU A 499 -25.82 20.18 -14.96
C LEU A 499 -27.28 20.67 -14.98
N ARG A 500 -27.77 21.28 -13.90
CA ARG A 500 -29.15 21.79 -13.81
C ARG A 500 -29.47 22.86 -14.85
N SER A 501 -28.52 23.72 -15.19
CA SER A 501 -28.68 24.79 -16.18
C SER A 501 -28.43 24.29 -17.62
N ARG A 502 -27.60 23.24 -17.78
CA ARG A 502 -27.18 22.75 -19.11
C ARG A 502 -27.81 21.43 -19.49
N MET A 503 -28.69 20.83 -18.67
CA MET A 503 -29.37 19.58 -19.03
C MET A 503 -30.28 19.70 -20.26
N VAL A 504 -30.63 20.93 -20.70
CA VAL A 504 -31.36 21.19 -21.95
C VAL A 504 -30.54 20.80 -23.19
N GLU A 505 -29.23 20.67 -23.09
CA GLU A 505 -28.33 20.20 -24.14
C GLU A 505 -28.42 18.66 -24.32
N LEU A 506 -29.04 17.95 -23.38
CA LEU A 506 -29.15 16.50 -23.38
C LEU A 506 -30.50 16.01 -23.91
N ASP A 507 -30.47 14.96 -24.73
CA ASP A 507 -31.64 14.29 -25.26
C ASP A 507 -32.20 13.26 -24.27
N LYS A 508 -33.42 13.48 -23.78
CA LYS A 508 -34.06 12.59 -22.78
C LYS A 508 -34.33 11.17 -23.27
N SER A 509 -34.33 10.96 -24.57
CA SER A 509 -34.56 9.63 -25.17
C SER A 509 -33.32 8.76 -25.18
N LYS A 510 -32.13 9.33 -24.90
CA LYS A 510 -30.87 8.65 -24.92
C LYS A 510 -30.59 7.93 -23.60
N THR A 511 -29.77 6.90 -23.68
CA THR A 511 -29.16 6.27 -22.50
C THR A 511 -27.85 6.96 -22.16
N TYR A 512 -27.66 7.29 -20.87
CA TYR A 512 -26.45 7.95 -20.39
C TYR A 512 -25.70 7.09 -19.39
N ILE A 513 -24.38 6.97 -19.56
CA ILE A 513 -23.44 6.47 -18.55
C ILE A 513 -22.76 7.67 -17.94
N VAL A 514 -23.15 8.02 -16.71
CA VAL A 514 -22.62 9.17 -15.98
C VAL A 514 -21.39 8.75 -15.19
N TYR A 515 -20.34 9.55 -15.22
CA TYR A 515 -19.17 9.29 -14.37
C TYR A 515 -18.56 10.56 -13.79
N CYS A 516 -17.94 10.40 -12.62
CA CYS A 516 -17.01 11.37 -12.04
C CYS A 516 -15.69 10.68 -11.67
N ALA A 517 -14.89 11.26 -10.81
CA ALA A 517 -13.64 10.61 -10.38
C ALA A 517 -13.85 9.27 -9.66
N VAL A 518 -14.81 9.20 -8.72
CA VAL A 518 -14.97 8.07 -7.77
C VAL A 518 -16.41 7.56 -7.62
N GLY A 519 -17.40 8.12 -8.34
CA GLY A 519 -18.82 7.71 -8.33
C GLY A 519 -19.77 8.65 -7.59
N ILE A 520 -19.37 9.40 -6.56
CA ILE A 520 -20.28 10.24 -5.73
C ILE A 520 -20.95 11.36 -6.52
N ARG A 521 -20.21 12.18 -7.28
CA ARG A 521 -20.78 13.22 -8.14
C ARG A 521 -21.59 12.62 -9.28
N GLY A 522 -21.18 11.42 -9.77
CA GLY A 522 -21.92 10.64 -10.76
C GLY A 522 -23.30 10.26 -10.25
N HIS A 523 -23.38 9.75 -8.99
CA HIS A 523 -24.67 9.46 -8.33
C HIS A 523 -25.54 10.72 -8.23
N ALA A 524 -24.99 11.83 -7.73
CA ALA A 524 -25.74 13.08 -7.62
C ALA A 524 -26.29 13.56 -8.99
N ALA A 525 -25.45 13.49 -10.03
CA ALA A 525 -25.83 13.84 -11.40
C ALA A 525 -26.92 12.89 -11.95
N SER A 526 -26.80 11.59 -11.72
CA SER A 526 -27.82 10.61 -12.09
C SER A 526 -29.17 10.93 -11.43
N ARG A 527 -29.17 11.29 -10.13
CA ARG A 527 -30.40 11.70 -9.43
C ARG A 527 -31.01 12.98 -9.99
N ILE A 528 -30.15 13.99 -10.35
CA ILE A 528 -30.63 15.21 -11.00
C ILE A 528 -31.34 14.86 -12.33
N LEU A 529 -30.71 14.05 -13.16
CA LEU A 529 -31.27 13.68 -14.48
C LEU A 529 -32.57 12.90 -14.34
N VAL A 530 -32.57 11.83 -13.52
CA VAL A 530 -33.78 10.98 -13.32
C VAL A 530 -34.96 11.81 -12.80
N GLN A 531 -34.75 12.72 -11.85
CA GLN A 531 -35.82 13.56 -11.32
C GLN A 531 -36.32 14.63 -12.32
N ASN A 532 -35.56 14.86 -13.41
CA ASN A 532 -35.94 15.75 -14.52
C ASN A 532 -36.44 15.00 -15.76
N GLY A 533 -36.83 13.73 -15.63
CA GLY A 533 -37.51 12.93 -16.63
C GLY A 533 -36.57 12.24 -17.64
N PHE A 534 -35.31 11.97 -17.27
CA PHE A 534 -34.42 11.06 -17.99
C PHE A 534 -34.59 9.64 -17.43
N GLU A 535 -34.95 8.65 -18.26
CA GLU A 535 -35.29 7.31 -17.77
C GLU A 535 -34.09 6.35 -17.72
N ASN A 536 -33.14 6.50 -18.65
CA ASN A 536 -32.05 5.56 -18.85
C ASN A 536 -30.71 6.16 -18.43
N ILE A 537 -30.52 6.27 -17.11
CA ILE A 537 -29.33 6.83 -16.53
C ILE A 537 -28.61 5.76 -15.69
N TYR A 538 -27.35 5.54 -16.01
CA TYR A 538 -26.45 4.64 -15.29
C TYR A 538 -25.32 5.42 -14.65
N ASN A 539 -24.83 5.02 -13.47
CA ASN A 539 -23.65 5.57 -12.83
C ASN A 539 -22.49 4.58 -12.93
N LEU A 540 -21.35 5.02 -13.42
CA LEU A 540 -20.13 4.21 -13.46
C LEU A 540 -19.60 3.97 -12.05
N ILE A 541 -19.67 2.73 -11.60
CA ILE A 541 -19.20 2.31 -10.28
C ILE A 541 -17.68 2.47 -10.19
N GLY A 542 -17.23 3.16 -9.12
CA GLY A 542 -15.83 3.50 -8.92
C GLY A 542 -15.29 4.62 -9.83
N GLY A 543 -16.12 5.13 -10.77
CA GLY A 543 -15.83 6.28 -11.62
C GLY A 543 -14.58 6.13 -12.49
N PHE A 544 -14.03 7.28 -12.88
CA PHE A 544 -12.85 7.34 -13.76
C PHE A 544 -11.61 6.69 -13.13
N ASN A 545 -11.48 6.73 -11.81
CA ASN A 545 -10.33 6.11 -11.13
C ASN A 545 -10.27 4.60 -11.39
N THR A 546 -11.40 3.89 -11.30
CA THR A 546 -11.45 2.46 -11.62
C THR A 546 -11.25 2.23 -13.11
N TYR A 547 -11.98 2.98 -13.97
CA TYR A 547 -11.86 2.86 -15.42
C TYR A 547 -10.40 3.03 -15.87
N SER A 548 -9.74 4.11 -15.47
CA SER A 548 -8.36 4.39 -15.87
C SER A 548 -7.34 3.39 -15.30
N THR A 549 -7.58 2.90 -14.08
CA THR A 549 -6.70 1.91 -13.45
C THR A 549 -6.72 0.58 -14.21
N VAL A 550 -7.86 0.21 -14.78
CA VAL A 550 -8.01 -1.07 -15.49
C VAL A 550 -7.73 -0.95 -16.98
N LEU A 551 -8.38 -0.01 -17.66
CA LEU A 551 -8.41 0.03 -19.12
C LEU A 551 -7.29 0.88 -19.74
N CYS A 552 -6.75 1.86 -19.00
CA CYS A 552 -5.68 2.69 -19.55
C CYS A 552 -4.27 2.10 -19.39
N GLN A 553 -4.11 0.99 -18.68
CA GLN A 553 -2.80 0.32 -18.53
C GLN A 553 -2.41 -0.51 -19.75
N GLU A 554 -3.36 -0.96 -20.56
CA GLU A 554 -3.10 -1.72 -21.79
C GLU A 554 -2.42 -0.84 -22.88
N ASN A 555 -2.52 0.50 -22.77
CA ASN A 555 -1.99 1.47 -23.74
C ASN A 555 -0.89 2.38 -23.14
N ASN A 556 0.14 1.81 -22.50
CA ASN A 556 1.27 2.56 -21.92
C ASN A 556 0.86 3.68 -20.93
N GLY A 557 -0.26 3.53 -20.24
CA GLY A 557 -0.70 4.45 -19.19
C GLY A 557 -1.43 5.70 -19.69
N MET A 558 -1.68 5.84 -20.99
CA MET A 558 -2.50 6.91 -21.54
C MET A 558 -3.86 6.36 -21.97
N CYS A 559 -4.95 6.92 -21.41
CA CYS A 559 -6.24 6.82 -22.06
C CYS A 559 -6.15 7.56 -23.40
N GLU A 560 -6.55 6.95 -24.50
CA GLU A 560 -6.71 7.67 -25.77
C GLU A 560 -7.62 8.89 -25.53
N GLY A 561 -7.06 10.07 -25.68
CA GLY A 561 -7.75 11.33 -25.37
C GLY A 561 -6.92 12.34 -24.56
N ALA A 562 -5.81 11.93 -23.96
CA ALA A 562 -4.87 12.82 -23.31
C ALA A 562 -3.74 13.19 -24.29
N LEU A 563 -3.84 14.38 -24.88
CA LEU A 563 -2.95 15.15 -25.75
C LEU A 563 -3.26 15.04 -27.25
N PRO A 564 -3.26 16.16 -27.99
CA PRO A 564 -3.29 16.15 -29.45
C PRO A 564 -1.99 15.54 -29.96
N GLN A 565 -2.10 14.50 -30.80
CA GLN A 565 -0.98 13.92 -31.53
C GLN A 565 -0.39 14.99 -32.45
N GLY A 566 0.79 15.50 -32.07
CA GLY A 566 1.72 16.08 -33.03
C GLY A 566 2.52 14.92 -33.63
N ASP A 567 2.35 14.72 -34.93
CA ASP A 567 3.13 13.74 -35.69
C ASP A 567 4.63 13.92 -35.43
N VAL A 568 5.27 12.92 -34.86
CA VAL A 568 6.74 12.83 -34.83
C VAL A 568 7.15 11.65 -35.70
N HIS A 569 7.46 11.96 -36.95
CA HIS A 569 8.29 11.11 -37.79
C HIS A 569 9.71 11.08 -37.21
N VAL A 570 10.12 9.91 -36.75
CA VAL A 570 11.54 9.64 -36.47
C VAL A 570 12.20 9.27 -37.78
N SER A 571 13.05 10.16 -38.31
CA SER A 571 14.07 9.79 -39.28
C SER A 571 15.42 9.77 -38.59
N GLU A 572 16.08 8.59 -38.64
CA GLU A 572 17.48 8.45 -38.30
C GLU A 572 18.31 9.29 -39.30
N THR A 573 19.28 10.03 -38.82
CA THR A 573 20.68 10.20 -39.24
C THR A 573 21.22 11.60 -38.94
N GLY A 574 22.42 11.61 -38.38
CA GLY A 574 23.48 12.59 -38.76
C GLY A 574 23.72 13.75 -37.78
N ASP A 575 24.87 13.66 -37.12
CA ASP A 575 25.58 14.75 -36.44
C ASP A 575 25.47 16.09 -37.13
N VAL A 576 25.39 17.16 -36.35
CA VAL A 576 26.19 18.39 -36.47
C VAL A 576 25.96 19.28 -35.23
N GLU A 577 27.08 19.53 -34.50
CA GLU A 577 27.24 20.70 -33.63
C GLU A 577 27.08 21.99 -34.43
N GLN A 578 26.27 22.92 -33.92
CA GLN A 578 26.56 24.35 -34.15
C GLN A 578 25.83 25.25 -33.15
N ASP A 579 26.58 26.22 -32.65
CA ASP A 579 26.31 27.36 -31.81
C ASP A 579 24.90 27.98 -31.89
N ALA A 580 24.25 28.11 -30.74
CA ALA A 580 23.06 28.95 -30.54
C ALA A 580 23.41 30.19 -29.72
N SER A 581 24.09 31.10 -30.37
CA SER A 581 24.18 32.49 -29.94
C SER A 581 23.94 33.38 -31.15
N PHE A 582 22.74 33.95 -31.29
CA PHE A 582 22.33 35.08 -32.15
C PHE A 582 20.91 34.89 -32.70
N GLN A 583 19.88 34.94 -31.84
CA GLN A 583 18.49 35.11 -32.27
C GLN A 583 17.57 35.84 -31.27
N ASP A 584 18.08 36.31 -30.12
CA ASP A 584 17.26 36.95 -29.07
C ASP A 584 16.95 38.45 -29.31
N ALA A 585 17.46 39.06 -30.36
CA ALA A 585 17.31 40.50 -30.54
C ALA A 585 16.16 40.96 -31.46
N GLN A 586 15.46 40.02 -32.12
CA GLN A 586 14.39 40.40 -33.08
C GLN A 586 12.96 40.11 -32.60
N ASP A 587 12.75 39.38 -31.48
CA ASP A 587 11.42 38.99 -30.97
C ASP A 587 10.80 40.03 -30.02
N ASP A 588 11.53 41.04 -29.54
CA ASP A 588 11.03 42.01 -28.55
C ASP A 588 10.03 43.04 -29.16
N ALA A 589 9.98 43.20 -30.47
CA ALA A 589 9.13 44.21 -31.10
C ALA A 589 7.67 43.80 -31.27
N ASN A 590 7.31 42.48 -31.09
CA ASN A 590 5.96 41.96 -31.28
C ASN A 590 5.40 41.21 -30.06
N ALA A 591 6.08 41.23 -28.91
CA ALA A 591 5.63 40.53 -27.72
C ALA A 591 4.41 41.24 -27.10
N GLN A 592 3.29 40.54 -26.99
CA GLN A 592 2.10 41.02 -26.32
C GLN A 592 2.31 40.98 -24.80
N VAL A 593 2.06 42.11 -24.09
CA VAL A 593 2.15 42.20 -22.64
C VAL A 593 0.76 41.96 -22.04
N ILE A 594 0.63 40.94 -21.22
CA ILE A 594 -0.61 40.60 -20.49
C ILE A 594 -0.44 41.01 -19.05
N LYS A 595 -1.37 41.84 -18.52
CA LYS A 595 -1.33 42.29 -17.13
C LYS A 595 -2.26 41.49 -16.23
N VAL A 596 -1.74 41.02 -15.09
CA VAL A 596 -2.51 40.28 -14.08
C VAL A 596 -2.35 40.97 -12.72
N ASN A 597 -3.46 41.10 -11.98
CA ASN A 597 -3.47 41.61 -10.63
C ASN A 597 -3.78 40.48 -9.63
N ALA A 598 -2.76 40.05 -8.89
CA ALA A 598 -2.86 39.07 -7.82
C ALA A 598 -2.76 39.67 -6.42
N CYS A 599 -2.98 40.99 -6.29
CA CYS A 599 -2.99 41.66 -5.00
C CYS A 599 -4.14 41.15 -4.11
N GLY A 600 -3.85 40.95 -2.81
CA GLY A 600 -4.81 40.39 -1.84
C GLY A 600 -4.72 38.85 -1.73
N LEU A 601 -4.01 38.17 -2.64
CA LEU A 601 -3.76 36.73 -2.53
C LEU A 601 -2.49 36.49 -1.72
N GLN A 602 -2.51 35.44 -0.92
CA GLN A 602 -1.36 34.91 -0.17
C GLN A 602 -0.85 33.63 -0.82
N CYS A 603 0.43 33.29 -0.61
CA CYS A 603 1.05 32.04 -1.12
C CYS A 603 0.17 30.81 -0.82
N PRO A 604 -0.09 29.93 -1.83
CA PRO A 604 0.49 29.90 -3.18
C PRO A 604 -0.32 30.68 -4.25
N GLY A 605 -1.32 31.48 -3.85
CA GLY A 605 -2.27 32.16 -4.73
C GLY A 605 -1.63 32.95 -5.88
N PRO A 606 -0.64 33.85 -5.65
CA PRO A 606 0.02 34.60 -6.72
C PRO A 606 0.70 33.70 -7.76
N ILE A 607 1.39 32.66 -7.34
CA ILE A 607 2.06 31.69 -8.25
C ILE A 607 1.02 30.92 -9.07
N MET A 608 -0.11 30.56 -8.50
CA MET A 608 -1.21 29.91 -9.24
C MET A 608 -1.78 30.83 -10.31
N GLN A 609 -1.89 32.15 -10.05
CA GLN A 609 -2.32 33.13 -11.06
C GLN A 609 -1.29 33.29 -12.18
N VAL A 610 0.01 33.27 -11.86
CA VAL A 610 1.08 33.24 -12.87
C VAL A 610 0.93 32.00 -13.76
N HIS A 611 0.81 30.82 -13.17
CA HIS A 611 0.67 29.57 -13.90
C HIS A 611 -0.53 29.61 -14.86
N LYS A 612 -1.69 29.99 -14.36
CA LYS A 612 -2.91 30.12 -15.14
C LYS A 612 -2.79 31.13 -16.28
N ALA A 613 -2.16 32.28 -16.04
CA ALA A 613 -1.95 33.31 -17.07
C ALA A 613 -0.95 32.82 -18.15
N ILE A 614 0.17 32.24 -17.73
CA ILE A 614 1.19 31.72 -18.62
C ILE A 614 0.63 30.60 -19.52
N GLU A 615 -0.25 29.74 -19.03
CA GLU A 615 -0.85 28.68 -19.84
C GLU A 615 -1.67 29.25 -21.01
N MET A 616 -2.40 30.36 -20.80
CA MET A 616 -3.25 30.99 -21.80
C MET A 616 -2.47 31.88 -22.80
N MET A 617 -1.18 32.11 -22.55
CA MET A 617 -0.34 32.99 -23.39
C MET A 617 0.34 32.20 -24.51
N ASN A 618 0.68 32.88 -25.62
CA ASN A 618 1.56 32.30 -26.64
C ASN A 618 3.05 32.40 -26.21
N PRO A 619 3.89 31.44 -26.61
CA PRO A 619 5.34 31.55 -26.38
C PRO A 619 5.92 32.85 -26.89
N GLY A 620 6.80 33.51 -26.10
CA GLY A 620 7.38 34.81 -26.39
C GLY A 620 6.63 35.98 -25.79
N ASN A 621 5.34 35.87 -25.46
CA ASN A 621 4.56 36.92 -24.79
C ASN A 621 5.04 37.15 -23.34
N ILE A 622 4.79 38.36 -22.84
CA ILE A 622 5.25 38.80 -21.51
C ILE A 622 4.05 38.91 -20.57
N LEU A 623 4.13 38.28 -19.42
CA LEU A 623 3.23 38.47 -18.28
C LEU A 623 3.78 39.54 -17.34
N ASP A 624 2.99 40.60 -17.08
CA ASP A 624 3.26 41.64 -16.08
C ASP A 624 2.28 41.45 -14.92
N ILE A 625 2.76 40.93 -13.77
CA ILE A 625 1.92 40.64 -12.63
C ILE A 625 2.29 41.41 -11.37
N LYS A 626 1.29 41.84 -10.60
CA LYS A 626 1.44 42.48 -9.28
C LYS A 626 0.81 41.61 -8.20
N ALA A 627 1.46 41.47 -7.05
CA ALA A 627 1.01 40.74 -5.87
C ALA A 627 1.36 41.51 -4.58
N THR A 628 0.62 41.29 -3.51
CA THR A 628 0.92 41.89 -2.19
C THR A 628 1.66 40.90 -1.26
N ASP A 629 1.85 39.67 -1.67
CA ASP A 629 2.57 38.63 -0.93
C ASP A 629 4.07 38.87 -0.95
N PRO A 630 4.75 39.08 0.20
CA PRO A 630 6.19 39.30 0.26
C PRO A 630 7.03 38.12 -0.27
N GLY A 631 6.52 36.88 -0.22
CA GLY A 631 7.19 35.69 -0.74
C GLY A 631 7.21 35.57 -2.27
N PHE A 632 6.33 36.32 -2.94
CA PHE A 632 6.12 36.19 -4.38
C PHE A 632 7.40 36.42 -5.21
N VAL A 633 8.22 37.43 -4.86
CA VAL A 633 9.46 37.78 -5.62
C VAL A 633 10.48 36.61 -5.56
N ASN A 634 10.59 35.94 -4.41
CA ASN A 634 11.52 34.83 -4.26
C ASN A 634 11.00 33.57 -4.97
N ASP A 635 9.71 33.30 -4.85
CA ASP A 635 9.10 32.11 -5.44
C ASP A 635 9.02 32.21 -6.97
N ILE A 636 8.80 33.40 -7.54
CA ILE A 636 8.62 33.52 -8.98
C ILE A 636 9.90 33.25 -9.77
N GLY A 637 11.07 33.55 -9.20
CA GLY A 637 12.36 33.21 -9.81
C GLY A 637 12.53 31.70 -9.95
N VAL A 638 12.33 30.99 -8.85
CA VAL A 638 12.41 29.50 -8.81
C VAL A 638 11.37 28.86 -9.73
N TRP A 639 10.15 29.40 -9.73
CA TRP A 639 9.08 28.91 -10.58
C TRP A 639 9.41 29.06 -12.07
N CYS A 640 9.93 30.24 -12.50
CA CYS A 640 10.34 30.47 -13.89
C CYS A 640 11.44 29.50 -14.33
N GLU A 641 12.46 29.28 -13.50
CA GLU A 641 13.55 28.35 -13.77
C GLU A 641 13.04 26.93 -13.98
N LYS A 642 12.16 26.43 -13.07
CA LYS A 642 11.62 25.06 -13.11
C LYS A 642 10.62 24.82 -14.25
N THR A 643 9.91 25.86 -14.70
CA THR A 643 8.89 25.75 -15.76
C THR A 643 9.39 26.17 -17.14
N GLY A 644 10.69 26.51 -17.27
CA GLY A 644 11.28 26.90 -18.56
C GLY A 644 10.82 28.26 -19.08
N ASN A 645 10.32 29.14 -18.18
CA ASN A 645 9.98 30.52 -18.47
C ASN A 645 11.14 31.43 -18.07
N THR A 646 11.20 32.65 -18.64
CA THR A 646 12.27 33.60 -18.33
C THR A 646 11.73 34.72 -17.47
N LEU A 647 12.28 34.88 -16.26
CA LEU A 647 12.02 36.05 -15.44
C LEU A 647 12.83 37.24 -16.01
N LEU A 648 12.13 38.26 -16.51
CA LEU A 648 12.77 39.48 -17.10
C LEU A 648 13.07 40.51 -16.02
N GLU A 649 12.14 40.73 -15.12
CA GLU A 649 12.23 41.75 -14.09
C GLU A 649 11.36 41.35 -12.90
N SER A 650 11.82 41.60 -11.67
CA SER A 650 10.97 41.50 -10.47
C SER A 650 11.45 42.50 -9.43
N GLY A 651 10.52 42.95 -8.58
CA GLY A 651 10.85 43.93 -7.56
C GLY A 651 9.64 44.34 -6.72
N LYS A 652 9.83 45.41 -5.99
CA LYS A 652 8.78 46.06 -5.17
C LYS A 652 8.47 47.45 -5.66
N GLU A 653 7.21 47.75 -5.87
CA GLU A 653 6.72 49.05 -6.26
C GLU A 653 5.60 49.49 -5.27
N ASP A 654 5.83 50.55 -4.55
CA ASP A 654 4.94 51.00 -3.46
C ASP A 654 4.65 49.94 -2.40
N LYS A 655 3.39 49.47 -2.33
CA LYS A 655 2.92 48.46 -1.41
C LYS A 655 2.74 47.06 -2.06
N ALA A 656 3.15 46.90 -3.33
CA ALA A 656 3.03 45.67 -4.09
C ALA A 656 4.38 45.20 -4.60
N PHE A 657 4.45 43.90 -4.87
CA PHE A 657 5.57 43.22 -5.56
C PHE A 657 5.15 42.97 -7.00
N PHE A 658 6.08 43.08 -7.93
CA PHE A 658 5.81 42.82 -9.35
C PHE A 658 6.81 41.87 -9.96
N ALA A 659 6.39 41.19 -11.04
CA ALA A 659 7.26 40.38 -11.87
C ALA A 659 6.84 40.47 -13.35
N LYS A 660 7.83 40.56 -14.26
CA LYS A 660 7.66 40.43 -15.70
C LYS A 660 8.27 39.14 -16.17
N ILE A 661 7.48 38.28 -16.78
CA ILE A 661 7.86 36.91 -17.13
C ILE A 661 7.60 36.70 -18.61
N ARG A 662 8.62 36.28 -19.37
CA ARG A 662 8.45 35.84 -20.76
C ARG A 662 8.12 34.35 -20.80
N LYS A 663 7.04 34.00 -21.50
CA LYS A 663 6.69 32.57 -21.70
C LYS A 663 7.74 31.90 -22.59
N GLY A 664 8.39 30.84 -22.06
CA GLY A 664 9.37 30.05 -22.78
C GLY A 664 8.74 29.17 -23.88
N ARG A 665 9.52 28.81 -24.90
CA ARG A 665 9.19 27.71 -25.81
C ARG A 665 9.51 26.41 -25.07
N LYS A 666 8.58 25.41 -25.04
CA LYS A 666 8.86 24.10 -24.43
C LYS A 666 10.14 23.51 -25.03
N LYS A 667 11.21 23.39 -24.24
CA LYS A 667 12.35 22.55 -24.60
C LYS A 667 11.92 21.07 -24.50
N PRO A 668 12.34 20.21 -25.43
CA PRO A 668 12.18 18.75 -25.25
C PRO A 668 12.88 18.34 -23.97
N ALA A 669 12.25 17.40 -23.23
CA ALA A 669 12.82 16.85 -22.01
C ALA A 669 14.21 16.26 -22.30
N GLN A 670 15.26 16.88 -21.78
CA GLN A 670 16.59 16.28 -21.73
C GLN A 670 16.56 15.10 -20.75
N ALA A 671 17.17 14.00 -21.16
CA ALA A 671 17.37 12.81 -20.34
C ALA A 671 18.08 13.17 -19.01
N PRO A 672 17.74 12.48 -17.89
CA PRO A 672 18.29 12.78 -16.57
C PRO A 672 19.73 12.32 -16.49
N THR A 673 20.65 13.26 -16.56
CA THR A 673 22.06 13.08 -16.23
C THR A 673 22.45 14.03 -15.10
N ALA A 674 22.12 13.66 -13.88
CA ALA A 674 22.87 13.92 -12.64
C ALA A 674 22.13 13.16 -11.53
N VAL A 675 22.83 12.40 -10.74
CA VAL A 675 22.31 11.78 -9.52
C VAL A 675 21.91 12.94 -8.60
N LYS A 676 20.58 13.12 -8.40
CA LYS A 676 20.04 14.06 -7.42
C LYS A 676 20.49 13.56 -6.05
N ASP A 677 21.25 14.35 -5.29
CA ASP A 677 21.84 13.90 -4.02
C ASP A 677 21.72 14.94 -2.91
N ASP A 678 20.97 16.01 -3.15
CA ASP A 678 20.67 17.04 -2.17
C ASP A 678 19.68 16.51 -1.12
N LYS A 679 19.59 17.14 0.05
CA LYS A 679 18.69 16.78 1.15
C LYS A 679 17.82 17.97 1.53
N THR A 680 16.51 17.77 1.63
CA THR A 680 15.58 18.83 2.04
C THR A 680 14.80 18.37 3.26
N MET A 681 14.67 19.24 4.28
CA MET A 681 13.87 18.98 5.45
C MET A 681 12.93 20.16 5.74
N ILE A 682 11.66 19.84 5.99
CA ILE A 682 10.67 20.83 6.41
C ILE A 682 10.58 20.78 7.93
N VAL A 683 10.96 21.90 8.56
CA VAL A 683 10.99 22.04 10.02
C VAL A 683 9.71 22.77 10.45
N PHE A 684 8.69 22.00 10.81
CA PHE A 684 7.39 22.50 11.23
C PHE A 684 7.32 22.70 12.75
N SER A 685 7.95 21.81 13.51
CA SER A 685 7.89 21.80 14.96
C SER A 685 8.88 22.76 15.60
N GLY A 686 8.44 23.45 16.66
CA GLY A 686 9.28 24.26 17.54
C GLY A 686 9.74 23.52 18.81
N ASP A 687 9.65 22.19 18.85
CA ASP A 687 10.06 21.39 20.02
C ASP A 687 11.57 21.17 20.05
N LEU A 688 12.17 21.22 21.24
CA LEU A 688 13.61 21.11 21.44
C LEU A 688 14.20 19.80 20.95
N ASP A 689 13.54 18.68 21.25
CA ASP A 689 13.99 17.33 20.84
C ASP A 689 13.94 17.16 19.33
N LYS A 690 12.91 17.69 18.67
CA LYS A 690 12.80 17.64 17.21
C LYS A 690 13.80 18.57 16.51
N ALA A 691 14.02 19.75 17.08
CA ALA A 691 15.03 20.68 16.58
C ALA A 691 16.45 20.10 16.67
N ILE A 692 16.77 19.42 17.77
CA ILE A 692 18.06 18.70 17.93
C ILE A 692 18.19 17.62 16.85
N ALA A 693 17.18 16.77 16.70
CA ALA A 693 17.19 15.70 15.69
C ALA A 693 17.37 16.26 14.26
N THR A 694 16.65 17.31 13.91
CA THR A 694 16.78 17.98 12.61
C THR A 694 18.20 18.42 12.34
N LEU A 695 18.83 19.14 13.30
CA LEU A 695 20.17 19.67 13.11
C LEU A 695 21.26 18.61 13.15
N ILE A 696 21.09 17.51 13.91
CA ILE A 696 21.99 16.36 13.85
C ILE A 696 21.98 15.73 12.45
N ILE A 697 20.79 15.49 11.90
CA ILE A 697 20.65 14.91 10.54
C ILE A 697 21.23 15.87 9.49
N ALA A 698 20.93 17.17 9.60
CA ALA A 698 21.42 18.18 8.65
C ALA A 698 22.95 18.28 8.66
N ASN A 699 23.58 18.35 9.87
CA ASN A 699 25.03 18.38 10.01
C ASN A 699 25.66 17.08 9.53
N GLY A 700 25.05 15.92 9.81
CA GLY A 700 25.51 14.62 9.30
C GLY A 700 25.51 14.58 7.77
N ALA A 701 24.44 15.02 7.11
CA ALA A 701 24.37 15.05 5.66
C ALA A 701 25.37 16.08 5.05
N ALA A 702 25.52 17.26 5.65
CA ALA A 702 26.47 18.27 5.21
C ALA A 702 27.93 17.77 5.34
N SER A 703 28.27 17.08 6.42
CA SER A 703 29.59 16.46 6.62
C SER A 703 29.92 15.36 5.61
N MET A 704 28.91 14.76 5.00
CA MET A 704 29.04 13.82 3.86
C MET A 704 29.16 14.53 2.50
N GLY A 705 29.32 15.86 2.48
CA GLY A 705 29.44 16.67 1.28
C GLY A 705 28.14 16.88 0.51
N LYS A 706 26.96 16.65 1.14
CA LYS A 706 25.65 16.86 0.53
C LYS A 706 25.17 18.29 0.74
N LYS A 707 24.48 18.86 -0.26
CA LYS A 707 23.75 20.12 -0.07
C LYS A 707 22.52 19.84 0.75
N VAL A 708 22.30 20.64 1.78
CA VAL A 708 21.19 20.47 2.70
C VAL A 708 20.38 21.76 2.77
N THR A 709 19.06 21.66 2.62
CA THR A 709 18.12 22.78 2.79
C THR A 709 17.17 22.48 3.94
N LEU A 710 17.10 23.38 4.94
CA LEU A 710 16.12 23.37 6.02
C LEU A 710 15.09 24.46 5.77
N PHE A 711 13.84 24.08 5.54
CA PHE A 711 12.73 24.99 5.32
C PHE A 711 11.88 25.10 6.59
N TYR A 712 11.97 26.23 7.28
CA TYR A 712 11.29 26.48 8.54
C TYR A 712 9.91 27.11 8.32
N THR A 713 8.90 26.50 8.87
CA THR A 713 7.51 26.96 8.75
C THR A 713 6.79 26.86 10.09
N PHE A 714 5.77 27.67 10.30
CA PHE A 714 4.96 27.72 11.52
C PHE A 714 5.82 27.71 12.81
N TRP A 715 5.61 26.71 13.69
CA TRP A 715 6.29 26.65 15.00
C TRP A 715 7.80 26.48 14.88
N GLY A 716 8.29 25.90 13.79
CA GLY A 716 9.72 25.79 13.49
C GLY A 716 10.44 27.13 13.40
N LEU A 717 9.73 28.19 12.99
CA LEU A 717 10.27 29.56 12.95
C LEU A 717 10.79 30.04 14.31
N ASN A 718 10.25 29.53 15.41
CA ASN A 718 10.69 29.91 16.77
C ASN A 718 12.15 29.51 17.06
N ILE A 719 12.68 28.48 16.37
CA ILE A 719 14.08 28.05 16.45
C ILE A 719 15.01 29.16 15.93
N LEU A 720 14.60 29.83 14.86
CA LEU A 720 15.37 30.87 14.17
C LEU A 720 15.24 32.27 14.79
N ARG A 721 14.35 32.47 15.77
CA ARG A 721 14.16 33.81 16.36
C ARG A 721 15.35 34.19 17.23
N ARG A 722 15.73 35.48 17.15
CA ARG A 722 16.74 36.08 18.04
C ARG A 722 16.28 35.96 19.49
N PRO A 723 17.16 35.64 20.45
CA PRO A 723 16.82 35.56 21.88
C PRO A 723 16.38 36.92 22.45
N GLU A 724 17.00 38.00 21.92
CA GLU A 724 16.76 39.37 22.31
C GLU A 724 15.45 39.93 21.70
N LYS A 725 14.78 40.79 22.38
CA LYS A 725 13.63 41.53 21.83
C LYS A 725 14.11 42.63 20.88
N VAL A 726 13.69 42.52 19.61
CA VAL A 726 13.93 43.55 18.60
C VAL A 726 12.72 44.50 18.59
N ALA A 727 12.97 45.81 18.55
CA ALA A 727 11.92 46.82 18.45
C ALA A 727 11.44 46.93 17.00
N VAL A 728 10.32 46.28 16.68
CA VAL A 728 9.67 46.39 15.36
C VAL A 728 8.24 46.88 15.48
N LYS A 729 7.79 47.64 14.49
CA LYS A 729 6.41 48.07 14.40
C LYS A 729 5.52 46.92 13.94
N LYS A 730 4.58 46.53 14.81
CA LYS A 730 3.59 45.46 14.52
C LYS A 730 2.20 45.95 14.84
N ASP A 731 1.20 45.46 14.18
CA ASP A 731 -0.20 45.59 14.58
C ASP A 731 -0.45 44.91 15.94
N LEU A 732 -1.61 45.17 16.53
CA LEU A 732 -1.95 44.68 17.87
C LEU A 732 -2.00 43.13 17.94
N MET A 733 -2.58 42.48 16.90
CA MET A 733 -2.73 41.02 16.86
C MET A 733 -1.38 40.32 16.69
N SER A 734 -0.55 40.79 15.75
CA SER A 734 0.81 40.25 15.51
C SER A 734 1.71 40.45 16.74
N ARG A 735 1.56 41.55 17.46
CA ARG A 735 2.31 41.77 18.70
C ARG A 735 1.91 40.82 19.81
N MET A 736 0.62 40.61 19.98
CA MET A 736 0.07 39.71 21.00
C MET A 736 0.48 38.25 20.69
N PHE A 737 0.26 37.78 19.44
CA PHE A 737 0.52 36.41 19.06
C PHE A 737 2.03 36.10 19.10
N SER A 738 2.88 36.93 18.48
CA SER A 738 4.34 36.73 18.53
C SER A 738 4.95 36.87 19.93
N GLY A 739 4.25 37.58 20.85
CA GLY A 739 4.66 37.71 22.25
C GLY A 739 4.41 36.46 23.11
N MET A 740 3.44 35.61 22.73
CA MET A 740 3.09 34.37 23.45
C MET A 740 4.01 33.19 23.08
N MET A 741 4.71 33.27 21.97
CA MET A 741 5.54 32.18 21.46
C MET A 741 6.95 32.22 22.06
N PRO A 742 7.60 31.05 22.19
CA PRO A 742 9.01 30.95 22.59
C PRO A 742 9.89 31.74 21.62
N ARG A 743 10.98 32.31 22.12
CA ARG A 743 11.90 33.11 21.34
C ARG A 743 13.30 32.54 21.44
N GLY A 744 13.77 31.98 20.31
CA GLY A 744 15.10 31.38 20.14
C GLY A 744 15.26 30.01 20.83
N THR A 745 16.34 29.36 20.52
CA THR A 745 16.66 27.97 20.90
C THR A 745 16.58 27.71 22.41
N LYS A 746 16.96 28.65 23.26
CA LYS A 746 17.01 28.50 24.73
C LYS A 746 15.65 28.36 25.40
N LYS A 747 14.56 28.80 24.75
CA LYS A 747 13.19 28.81 25.31
C LYS A 747 12.28 27.72 24.75
N LEU A 748 12.80 26.83 23.93
CA LEU A 748 12.01 25.73 23.36
C LEU A 748 11.65 24.69 24.43
N GLY A 749 10.41 24.21 24.40
CA GLY A 749 9.91 23.09 25.20
C GLY A 749 10.22 21.75 24.57
N LEU A 750 10.02 20.65 25.32
CA LEU A 750 10.02 19.30 24.76
C LEU A 750 8.65 18.95 24.20
N SER A 751 8.61 18.08 23.19
CA SER A 751 7.38 17.53 22.61
C SER A 751 6.55 16.73 23.63
N LYS A 752 7.25 16.04 24.55
CA LYS A 752 6.66 15.28 25.67
C LYS A 752 7.48 15.56 26.95
N MET A 753 6.89 15.34 28.13
CA MET A 753 7.55 15.51 29.42
C MET A 753 8.06 16.92 29.71
N ASN A 754 7.34 17.96 29.30
CA ASN A 754 7.77 19.34 29.47
C ASN A 754 7.79 19.77 30.96
N ILE A 755 6.92 19.20 31.81
CA ILE A 755 6.84 19.33 33.28
C ILE A 755 7.17 20.77 33.75
N MET A 756 6.34 21.73 33.37
CA MET A 756 6.54 23.17 33.69
C MET A 756 7.94 23.71 33.34
N GLY A 757 8.58 23.19 32.26
CA GLY A 757 9.89 23.63 31.81
C GLY A 757 11.10 22.93 32.48
N MET A 758 10.89 21.96 33.37
CA MET A 758 11.98 21.14 33.94
C MET A 758 12.54 20.14 32.92
N GLY A 759 11.68 19.55 32.05
CA GLY A 759 12.10 18.60 31.03
C GLY A 759 13.20 19.14 30.11
N PRO A 760 13.03 20.32 29.48
CA PRO A 760 14.09 20.91 28.65
C PRO A 760 15.40 21.16 29.40
N LYS A 761 15.36 21.51 30.68
CA LYS A 761 16.58 21.67 31.50
C LYS A 761 17.25 20.34 31.75
N MET A 762 16.49 19.29 32.05
CA MET A 762 17.01 17.95 32.28
C MET A 762 17.68 17.38 31.02
N ILE A 763 17.04 17.45 29.86
CA ILE A 763 17.62 16.95 28.60
C ILE A 763 18.92 17.67 28.25
N ARG A 764 18.99 18.99 28.39
CA ARG A 764 20.23 19.77 28.19
C ARG A 764 21.35 19.36 29.16
N MET A 765 21.02 19.04 30.42
CA MET A 765 21.98 18.52 31.40
C MET A 765 22.47 17.12 31.01
N VAL A 766 21.58 16.25 30.52
CA VAL A 766 21.94 14.91 30.04
C VAL A 766 22.83 14.99 28.81
N MET A 767 22.48 15.86 27.85
CA MET A 767 23.31 16.12 26.66
C MET A 767 24.74 16.53 27.06
N LYS A 768 24.86 17.49 27.98
CA LYS A 768 26.17 17.92 28.45
C LYS A 768 26.96 16.80 29.16
N LYS A 769 26.27 15.95 29.94
CA LYS A 769 26.88 14.78 30.63
C LYS A 769 27.42 13.76 29.62
N HIS A 770 26.78 13.61 28.49
CA HIS A 770 27.16 12.64 27.44
C HIS A 770 27.96 13.28 26.29
N ASN A 771 28.46 14.51 26.46
CA ASN A 771 29.21 15.27 25.43
C ASN A 771 28.50 15.39 24.11
N VAL A 772 27.17 15.57 24.14
CA VAL A 772 26.33 15.90 22.96
C VAL A 772 26.26 17.40 22.86
N ASP A 773 26.51 17.94 21.66
CA ASP A 773 26.49 19.38 21.37
C ASP A 773 25.14 20.00 21.69
N SER A 774 25.15 21.24 22.18
CA SER A 774 23.91 21.95 22.46
C SER A 774 23.16 22.30 21.15
N LEU A 775 21.85 22.59 21.25
CA LEU A 775 21.09 23.02 20.08
C LEU A 775 21.69 24.27 19.43
N GLU A 776 22.25 25.14 20.25
CA GLU A 776 22.93 26.37 19.84
C GLU A 776 24.20 26.05 19.02
N ASP A 777 25.00 25.09 19.49
CA ASP A 777 26.22 24.66 18.79
C ASP A 777 25.89 23.94 17.49
N LEU A 778 24.88 23.06 17.51
CA LEU A 778 24.39 22.35 16.31
C LEU A 778 23.86 23.32 15.24
N LEU A 779 23.14 24.37 15.65
CA LEU A 779 22.63 25.38 14.73
C LEU A 779 23.78 26.18 14.10
N LYS A 780 24.74 26.58 14.91
CA LYS A 780 25.96 27.28 14.44
C LYS A 780 26.75 26.40 13.47
N MET A 781 26.98 25.17 13.83
CA MET A 781 27.68 24.17 13.00
C MET A 781 26.97 23.97 11.65
N ALA A 782 25.64 23.91 11.63
CA ALA A 782 24.89 23.76 10.41
C ALA A 782 25.07 24.98 9.46
N MET A 783 25.07 26.19 10.02
CA MET A 783 25.35 27.42 9.24
C MET A 783 26.78 27.44 8.70
N GLU A 784 27.77 27.06 9.53
CA GLU A 784 29.18 26.99 9.15
C GLU A 784 29.43 25.89 8.08
N ASN A 785 28.69 24.79 8.11
CA ASN A 785 28.73 23.71 7.13
C ASN A 785 27.95 24.03 5.82
N GLY A 786 27.42 25.23 5.68
CA GLY A 786 26.74 25.68 4.48
C GLY A 786 25.32 25.09 4.32
N VAL A 787 24.70 24.65 5.40
CA VAL A 787 23.28 24.24 5.38
C VAL A 787 22.44 25.46 5.09
N ARG A 788 21.65 25.41 4.01
CA ARG A 788 20.77 26.49 3.60
C ARG A 788 19.52 26.52 4.50
N MET A 789 19.29 27.64 5.17
CA MET A 789 18.15 27.81 6.09
C MET A 789 17.16 28.81 5.50
N VAL A 790 15.93 28.36 5.24
CA VAL A 790 14.89 29.17 4.61
C VAL A 790 13.70 29.31 5.56
N ALA A 791 13.26 30.53 5.82
CA ALA A 791 12.06 30.82 6.61
C ALA A 791 10.86 31.09 5.69
N CYS A 792 9.71 30.47 6.00
CA CYS A 792 8.49 30.62 5.22
C CYS A 792 7.86 31.99 5.43
N ASN A 793 7.78 32.83 4.40
CA ASN A 793 7.20 34.17 4.45
C ASN A 793 5.73 34.14 4.93
N MET A 794 4.89 33.29 4.32
CA MET A 794 3.47 33.16 4.69
C MET A 794 3.31 32.83 6.19
N SER A 795 4.11 31.90 6.70
CA SER A 795 4.06 31.52 8.11
C SER A 795 4.56 32.61 9.04
N MET A 796 5.56 33.39 8.59
CA MET A 796 6.03 34.57 9.32
C MET A 796 4.91 35.60 9.46
N ASP A 797 4.21 35.90 8.38
CA ASP A 797 3.09 36.84 8.38
C ASP A 797 1.96 36.37 9.31
N LEU A 798 1.55 35.12 9.20
CA LEU A 798 0.50 34.52 10.06
C LEU A 798 0.87 34.53 11.53
N MET A 799 2.13 34.31 11.87
CA MET A 799 2.61 34.24 13.24
C MET A 799 3.08 35.61 13.77
N GLY A 800 3.00 36.67 12.97
CA GLY A 800 3.43 37.99 13.32
C GLY A 800 4.93 38.08 13.63
N ILE A 801 5.77 37.32 12.92
CA ILE A 801 7.24 37.34 13.02
C ILE A 801 7.79 38.12 11.85
N THR A 802 8.70 39.07 12.12
CA THR A 802 9.35 39.86 11.08
C THR A 802 10.77 39.35 10.82
N GLN A 803 11.33 39.69 9.66
CA GLN A 803 12.70 39.27 9.30
C GLN A 803 13.76 39.77 10.30
N GLU A 804 13.58 40.97 10.86
CA GLU A 804 14.50 41.54 11.84
C GLU A 804 14.52 40.74 13.17
N GLU A 805 13.49 39.96 13.42
CA GLU A 805 13.42 39.05 14.59
C GLU A 805 14.13 37.72 14.39
N LEU A 806 14.58 37.39 13.17
CA LEU A 806 15.34 36.18 12.87
C LEU A 806 16.84 36.41 13.05
N ILE A 807 17.57 35.34 13.32
CA ILE A 807 19.04 35.32 13.31
C ILE A 807 19.59 35.67 11.92
N ASP A 808 20.83 36.12 11.81
CA ASP A 808 21.46 36.44 10.54
C ASP A 808 21.67 35.18 9.68
N GLY A 809 21.72 35.34 8.35
CA GLY A 809 21.98 34.24 7.43
C GLY A 809 20.75 33.41 7.06
N ILE A 810 19.53 33.83 7.42
CA ILE A 810 18.30 33.16 7.06
C ILE A 810 17.73 33.74 5.77
N GLU A 811 17.50 32.89 4.79
CA GLU A 811 16.79 33.25 3.57
C GLU A 811 15.28 33.27 3.77
N LEU A 812 14.57 34.07 2.98
CA LEU A 812 13.12 34.06 2.94
C LEU A 812 12.62 33.32 1.69
N GLY A 813 11.62 32.49 1.83
CA GLY A 813 11.05 31.73 0.71
C GLY A 813 9.61 31.32 0.95
N GLY A 814 8.95 30.90 -0.12
CA GLY A 814 7.60 30.35 -0.07
C GLY A 814 7.56 28.90 -0.52
N VAL A 815 6.36 28.42 -0.88
CA VAL A 815 6.13 27.02 -1.28
C VAL A 815 6.94 26.64 -2.53
N ALA A 816 7.07 27.53 -3.52
CA ALA A 816 7.83 27.25 -4.74
C ALA A 816 9.33 27.05 -4.45
N SER A 817 9.90 27.85 -3.54
CA SER A 817 11.30 27.68 -3.10
C SER A 817 11.51 26.33 -2.39
N MET A 818 10.57 25.89 -1.59
CA MET A 818 10.59 24.59 -0.92
C MET A 818 10.48 23.43 -1.91
N LEU A 819 9.51 23.50 -2.82
CA LEU A 819 9.30 22.47 -3.84
C LEU A 819 10.49 22.35 -4.77
N GLY A 820 11.07 23.49 -5.21
CA GLY A 820 12.28 23.49 -6.03
C GLY A 820 13.47 22.81 -5.35
N ALA A 821 13.71 23.08 -4.06
CA ALA A 821 14.74 22.39 -3.29
C ALA A 821 14.44 20.89 -3.11
N ALA A 822 13.17 20.52 -2.92
CA ALA A 822 12.75 19.11 -2.77
C ALA A 822 12.90 18.33 -4.09
N GLU A 823 12.68 18.96 -5.25
CA GLU A 823 12.86 18.35 -6.56
C GLU A 823 14.33 17.98 -6.86
N ASP A 824 15.28 18.71 -6.32
CA ASP A 824 16.72 18.43 -6.47
C ASP A 824 17.24 17.47 -5.39
N SER A 825 16.39 17.04 -4.45
CA SER A 825 16.74 16.20 -3.32
C SER A 825 16.33 14.74 -3.55
N ASN A 826 17.15 13.81 -3.08
CA ASN A 826 16.79 12.39 -2.99
C ASN A 826 16.26 12.00 -1.59
N MET A 827 16.22 12.95 -0.64
CA MET A 827 15.65 12.78 0.69
C MET A 827 14.88 14.04 1.07
N SER A 828 13.59 13.89 1.32
CA SER A 828 12.73 14.95 1.88
C SER A 828 12.11 14.48 3.19
N LEU A 829 12.33 15.22 4.28
CA LEU A 829 11.78 14.92 5.60
C LEU A 829 10.88 16.07 6.08
N PHE A 830 9.82 15.72 6.78
CA PHE A 830 8.94 16.65 7.48
C PHE A 830 9.04 16.39 9.00
N ILE A 831 9.50 17.38 9.79
CA ILE A 831 9.82 17.23 11.22
C ILE A 831 9.06 18.22 12.08
#